data_94b0033edb16fd9d6ced604332fd0d6b
#
_entry.id   94b0033edb16fd9d6ced604332fd0d6b
#
_cell.length_a   1.000
_cell.length_b   1.000
_cell.length_c   1.000
_cell.angle_alpha   90.00
_cell.angle_beta   90.00
_cell.angle_gamma   90.00
#
_symmetry.space_group_name_H-M   'P 1'
#
loop_
_entity.id
_entity.type
_entity.pdbx_description
1 polymer ?
#
loop_
_entity_poly.entity_id
_entity_poly.type
_entity_poly.pdbx_seq_one_letter_code
_entity_poly.pdbx_strand_id
1 'polypeptide(L)'
;MNFENYTQKSLEAVQSAQKIAQQNHHQQLEQLHLLLALLRQDGGLVPQLLKKMDVVPESLEAAASQALNRIPGVTGSVEMDRFYVSQDAADTLNDAENQANSMHDSYVSVEHLFLGLLDTAKGAVKDLFSTYRITKEAALQALQSIRGNQRVTTDSPEGTYEALSKYGTDLVKRAREQKMDPVIGRDEEIRNVVRILSRKTKNNPVLIGEPGVGKTAIAEGLAQRIVKKEVPKGLQDKTIFSLDMGALVAGAKYRGEFEERLKAVLTEVKESDGQIILFIDELHTIVGAGKTEGSMDAGNLLKPMLARGELHCIGATTLDEYRKYIEKDPALERRFQPVQVDEPTVEDTIAILRGLKERYEVYHGVKIADSALIAAATLSHRYITDRFLPDKAIDLVDEACAQIRTEMDSMPTELDVVNRKIIQMEIEEAALKKEEDPLSKGRLAELQKELAEARDSFNAKKAQWENEKASIGKVQQLREQIEDLNRQVEAAEQSYDLEKAAELKYGRLPEAKRQLEALEQSLPKGEENLLHDRVTDEEIAKIVERWTGIPVSRLVQGEREKLLHLDETLRARVVGQEEAVEAVTEAIQRSRAGIQDPNRPIGSFLFLGPTGVGKTELAKTLAKALFDDENNMVRIDMSEYMEKFAVSRLIGAPPGYVGYEEGGQLTEAVRRKPYSVVLFDEVEKAHSDVFNVLLQILDDGRVTDSQGRTVDFKNTILILTSNLGSEYLLEGTDDRGVISEDAKAKVRELLQRSFRPEFLNRLDEIVFYKPLSKESVTKIVDLQIDRLNSRLADQQLKVELTPAAKASIVEAAYDPRYGARPLRRYIQHTLETKLSQSLLRGEFVPGQTIHVDSVNGELVFGK
;
A
#
# COMPACT_ATOMS: atom_id res chain seq x y z
N MET A 1 -46.07 -5.79 35.25
CA MET A 1 -44.73 -5.17 35.37
C MET A 1 -44.60 -4.19 34.24
N ASN A 2 -44.20 -2.96 34.52
CA ASN A 2 -43.97 -1.96 33.50
C ASN A 2 -42.47 -1.93 33.22
N PHE A 3 -42.04 -2.31 31.99
CA PHE A 3 -40.66 -2.39 31.58
C PHE A 3 -40.15 -1.10 30.89
N GLU A 4 -40.91 0.01 30.99
CA GLU A 4 -40.53 1.28 30.34
C GLU A 4 -39.21 1.86 30.88
N ASN A 5 -38.87 1.54 32.13
CA ASN A 5 -37.68 2.06 32.82
C ASN A 5 -36.53 1.01 32.86
N TYR A 6 -36.52 0.04 31.94
CA TYR A 6 -35.44 -0.93 31.87
C TYR A 6 -34.47 -0.57 30.73
N THR A 7 -33.17 -0.80 30.93
CA THR A 7 -32.17 -0.63 29.88
C THR A 7 -32.36 -1.66 28.81
N GLN A 8 -31.84 -1.38 27.58
CA GLN A 8 -31.95 -2.32 26.44
C GLN A 8 -31.38 -3.70 26.80
N LYS A 9 -30.21 -3.74 27.46
CA LYS A 9 -29.59 -4.99 27.87
C LYS A 9 -30.33 -5.73 28.99
N SER A 10 -30.95 -5.02 29.90
CA SER A 10 -31.80 -5.69 30.90
C SER A 10 -33.06 -6.26 30.29
N LEU A 11 -33.67 -5.59 29.31
CA LEU A 11 -34.77 -6.15 28.52
C LEU A 11 -34.35 -7.39 27.72
N GLU A 12 -33.19 -7.34 27.08
CA GLU A 12 -32.62 -8.51 26.38
C GLU A 12 -32.35 -9.69 27.32
N ALA A 13 -31.85 -9.41 28.54
CA ALA A 13 -31.63 -10.45 29.52
C ALA A 13 -32.93 -11.13 29.93
N VAL A 14 -34.00 -10.36 30.21
CA VAL A 14 -35.33 -10.89 30.53
C VAL A 14 -35.93 -11.69 29.37
N GLN A 15 -35.82 -11.19 28.14
CA GLN A 15 -36.27 -11.91 26.93
C GLN A 15 -35.47 -13.22 26.70
N SER A 16 -34.16 -13.17 26.91
CA SER A 16 -33.31 -14.33 26.82
C SER A 16 -33.65 -15.38 27.89
N ALA A 17 -33.92 -14.96 29.11
CA ALA A 17 -34.39 -15.84 30.17
C ALA A 17 -35.72 -16.52 29.81
N GLN A 18 -36.65 -15.82 29.18
CA GLN A 18 -37.90 -16.40 28.64
C GLN A 18 -37.60 -17.43 27.56
N LYS A 19 -36.69 -17.13 26.63
CA LYS A 19 -36.31 -18.10 25.58
C LYS A 19 -35.64 -19.37 26.17
N ILE A 20 -34.79 -19.19 27.18
CA ILE A 20 -34.16 -20.31 27.86
C ILE A 20 -35.21 -21.18 28.53
N ALA A 21 -36.21 -20.61 29.20
CA ALA A 21 -37.31 -21.33 29.80
C ALA A 21 -38.16 -22.09 28.74
N GLN A 22 -38.47 -21.45 27.63
CA GLN A 22 -39.21 -22.09 26.53
C GLN A 22 -38.45 -23.28 25.90
N GLN A 23 -37.12 -23.09 25.64
CA GLN A 23 -36.29 -24.13 25.07
C GLN A 23 -36.19 -25.38 25.97
N ASN A 24 -36.28 -25.21 27.31
CA ASN A 24 -36.25 -26.28 28.28
C ASN A 24 -37.65 -26.79 28.66
N HIS A 25 -38.71 -26.35 27.99
CA HIS A 25 -40.11 -26.70 28.25
C HIS A 25 -40.58 -26.39 29.67
N HIS A 26 -40.08 -25.31 30.29
CA HIS A 26 -40.52 -24.86 31.59
C HIS A 26 -41.69 -23.90 31.46
N GLN A 27 -42.74 -24.05 32.32
CA GLN A 27 -43.95 -23.22 32.29
C GLN A 27 -43.77 -21.88 33.00
N GLN A 28 -42.76 -21.75 33.81
CA GLN A 28 -42.52 -20.54 34.63
C GLN A 28 -41.11 -20.03 34.40
N LEU A 29 -40.98 -18.70 34.40
CA LEU A 29 -39.66 -18.02 34.46
C LEU A 29 -39.21 -18.08 35.94
N GLU A 30 -38.07 -18.75 36.17
CA GLU A 30 -37.44 -18.83 37.48
C GLU A 30 -36.16 -18.01 37.54
N GLN A 31 -35.69 -17.72 38.78
CA GLN A 31 -34.42 -17.03 39.03
C GLN A 31 -33.22 -17.62 38.23
N LEU A 32 -33.21 -18.95 38.10
CA LEU A 32 -32.13 -19.65 37.39
C LEU A 32 -32.05 -19.31 35.88
N HIS A 33 -33.20 -19.09 35.22
CA HIS A 33 -33.25 -18.65 33.82
C HIS A 33 -32.67 -17.26 33.67
N LEU A 34 -33.01 -16.34 34.62
CA LEU A 34 -32.51 -14.97 34.66
C LEU A 34 -30.98 -14.96 34.86
N LEU A 35 -30.49 -15.78 35.83
CA LEU A 35 -29.04 -15.92 36.04
C LEU A 35 -28.31 -16.37 34.81
N LEU A 36 -28.80 -17.43 34.14
CA LEU A 36 -28.19 -17.93 32.91
C LEU A 36 -28.23 -16.90 31.77
N ALA A 37 -29.32 -16.16 31.63
CA ALA A 37 -29.42 -15.12 30.62
C ALA A 37 -28.39 -13.99 30.85
N LEU A 38 -28.17 -13.58 32.09
CA LEU A 38 -27.18 -12.59 32.49
C LEU A 38 -25.75 -13.10 32.27
N LEU A 39 -25.49 -14.37 32.51
CA LEU A 39 -24.15 -15.00 32.27
C LEU A 39 -23.80 -15.15 30.77
N ARG A 40 -24.82 -15.41 29.93
CA ARG A 40 -24.66 -15.66 28.47
C ARG A 40 -24.71 -14.40 27.64
N GLN A 41 -24.86 -13.25 28.23
CA GLN A 41 -24.97 -11.99 27.52
C GLN A 41 -23.61 -11.60 26.93
N ASP A 42 -23.50 -11.49 25.61
CA ASP A 42 -22.28 -11.11 24.93
C ASP A 42 -21.79 -9.72 25.38
N GLY A 43 -20.56 -9.67 25.89
CA GLY A 43 -20.00 -8.44 26.45
C GLY A 43 -20.78 -7.93 27.67
N GLY A 44 -21.52 -8.82 28.38
CA GLY A 44 -22.33 -8.46 29.53
C GLY A 44 -21.53 -7.99 30.72
N LEU A 45 -22.12 -7.08 31.52
CA LEU A 45 -21.49 -6.56 32.74
C LEU A 45 -21.36 -7.64 33.83
N VAL A 46 -22.30 -8.57 33.93
CA VAL A 46 -22.29 -9.61 34.98
C VAL A 46 -21.08 -10.54 34.88
N PRO A 47 -20.70 -11.07 33.68
CA PRO A 47 -19.43 -11.79 33.53
C PRO A 47 -18.19 -10.99 33.94
N GLN A 48 -18.15 -9.68 33.65
CA GLN A 48 -17.05 -8.80 34.04
C GLN A 48 -16.99 -8.62 35.55
N LEU A 49 -18.14 -8.40 36.24
CA LEU A 49 -18.24 -8.33 37.70
C LEU A 49 -17.70 -9.61 38.35
N LEU A 50 -18.10 -10.78 37.84
CA LEU A 50 -17.65 -12.08 38.35
C LEU A 50 -16.13 -12.26 38.22
N LYS A 51 -15.55 -11.87 37.09
CA LYS A 51 -14.08 -11.88 36.92
C LYS A 51 -13.35 -10.98 37.92
N LYS A 52 -13.90 -9.81 38.25
CA LYS A 52 -13.36 -8.89 39.27
C LYS A 52 -13.50 -9.48 40.69
N MET A 53 -14.43 -10.40 40.89
CA MET A 53 -14.65 -11.13 42.13
C MET A 53 -13.86 -12.44 42.20
N ASP A 54 -12.90 -12.68 41.27
CA ASP A 54 -12.12 -13.91 41.14
C ASP A 54 -12.99 -15.16 40.90
N VAL A 55 -14.17 -14.99 40.31
CA VAL A 55 -15.06 -16.08 39.89
C VAL A 55 -14.99 -16.26 38.39
N VAL A 56 -14.77 -17.51 37.96
CA VAL A 56 -14.75 -17.88 36.53
C VAL A 56 -16.19 -17.98 36.02
N PRO A 57 -16.68 -17.07 35.13
CA PRO A 57 -18.07 -17.05 34.69
C PRO A 57 -18.52 -18.35 34.01
N GLU A 58 -17.66 -18.98 33.23
CA GLU A 58 -17.93 -20.22 32.49
C GLU A 58 -18.19 -21.39 33.45
N SER A 59 -17.51 -21.42 34.60
CA SER A 59 -17.74 -22.45 35.62
C SER A 59 -19.09 -22.28 36.29
N LEU A 60 -19.48 -21.04 36.60
CA LEU A 60 -20.79 -20.72 37.18
C LEU A 60 -21.92 -20.99 36.18
N GLU A 61 -21.72 -20.66 34.89
CA GLU A 61 -22.67 -20.94 33.81
C GLU A 61 -22.90 -22.47 33.67
N ALA A 62 -21.81 -23.24 33.63
CA ALA A 62 -21.91 -24.71 33.55
C ALA A 62 -22.68 -25.30 34.74
N ALA A 63 -22.40 -24.81 35.97
CA ALA A 63 -23.10 -25.27 37.17
C ALA A 63 -24.58 -24.85 37.17
N ALA A 64 -24.88 -23.61 36.72
CA ALA A 64 -26.26 -23.16 36.58
C ALA A 64 -27.03 -23.94 35.50
N SER A 65 -26.38 -24.27 34.40
CA SER A 65 -26.95 -25.12 33.33
C SER A 65 -27.25 -26.54 33.82
N GLN A 66 -26.36 -27.12 34.65
CA GLN A 66 -26.64 -28.42 35.29
C GLN A 66 -27.81 -28.34 36.29
N ALA A 67 -27.92 -27.27 37.03
CA ALA A 67 -29.04 -27.05 37.94
C ALA A 67 -30.37 -26.87 37.18
N LEU A 68 -30.35 -26.18 36.02
CA LEU A 68 -31.51 -26.00 35.15
C LEU A 68 -32.04 -27.38 34.64
N ASN A 69 -31.18 -28.27 34.23
CA ASN A 69 -31.55 -29.60 33.74
C ASN A 69 -32.23 -30.50 34.79
N ARG A 70 -32.23 -30.09 36.09
CA ARG A 70 -32.91 -30.79 37.15
C ARG A 70 -34.35 -30.30 37.34
N ILE A 71 -34.73 -29.22 36.78
CA ILE A 71 -36.10 -28.71 36.81
C ILE A 71 -36.94 -29.54 35.83
N PRO A 72 -38.08 -30.12 36.32
CA PRO A 72 -38.91 -30.95 35.47
C PRO A 72 -39.59 -30.14 34.35
N GLY A 73 -39.33 -30.52 33.09
CA GLY A 73 -40.04 -29.97 31.94
C GLY A 73 -41.41 -30.59 31.72
N VAL A 74 -42.35 -29.86 31.17
CA VAL A 74 -43.71 -30.38 30.88
C VAL A 74 -43.73 -30.94 29.45
N THR A 75 -44.01 -32.26 29.31
CA THR A 75 -44.20 -32.91 28.03
C THR A 75 -45.72 -32.92 27.68
N GLY A 76 -46.11 -32.00 26.78
CA GLY A 76 -47.49 -31.92 26.25
C GLY A 76 -47.65 -30.69 25.35
N SER A 77 -48.67 -30.69 24.44
CA SER A 77 -49.05 -29.52 23.65
C SER A 77 -49.66 -28.46 24.56
N VAL A 78 -48.78 -27.65 25.12
CA VAL A 78 -49.21 -26.44 25.88
C VAL A 78 -49.35 -25.30 24.88
N GLU A 79 -50.49 -24.63 24.90
CA GLU A 79 -50.64 -23.32 24.22
C GLU A 79 -49.58 -22.36 24.74
N MET A 80 -48.61 -22.01 23.92
CA MET A 80 -47.42 -21.19 24.25
C MET A 80 -47.73 -19.73 24.60
N ASP A 81 -48.98 -19.33 24.64
CA ASP A 81 -49.42 -17.92 24.85
C ASP A 81 -49.54 -17.50 26.31
N ARG A 82 -49.37 -18.38 27.29
CA ARG A 82 -49.46 -18.02 28.72
C ARG A 82 -48.19 -18.46 29.50
N PHE A 83 -47.25 -17.53 29.47
CA PHE A 83 -46.00 -17.69 30.22
C PHE A 83 -46.11 -17.04 31.60
N TYR A 84 -45.89 -17.77 32.67
CA TYR A 84 -45.98 -17.28 34.04
C TYR A 84 -44.60 -16.91 34.59
N VAL A 85 -44.49 -15.85 35.33
CA VAL A 85 -43.30 -15.49 36.11
C VAL A 85 -43.48 -16.14 37.50
N SER A 86 -42.50 -16.89 37.97
CA SER A 86 -42.54 -17.44 39.33
C SER A 86 -42.51 -16.32 40.35
N GLN A 87 -43.04 -16.60 41.56
CA GLN A 87 -43.04 -15.59 42.63
C GLN A 87 -41.61 -15.13 42.98
N ASP A 88 -40.66 -16.06 42.99
CA ASP A 88 -39.25 -15.78 43.27
C ASP A 88 -38.59 -14.89 42.20
N ALA A 89 -38.88 -15.13 40.91
CA ALA A 89 -38.41 -14.26 39.84
C ALA A 89 -39.09 -12.88 39.84
N ALA A 90 -40.38 -12.83 40.21
CA ALA A 90 -41.09 -11.55 40.38
C ALA A 90 -40.51 -10.74 41.53
N ASP A 91 -40.20 -11.40 42.67
CA ASP A 91 -39.53 -10.76 43.81
C ASP A 91 -38.18 -10.18 43.40
N THR A 92 -37.41 -10.90 42.55
CA THR A 92 -36.10 -10.43 42.01
C THR A 92 -36.26 -9.17 41.15
N LEU A 93 -37.23 -9.16 40.23
CA LEU A 93 -37.47 -8.01 39.35
C LEU A 93 -37.93 -6.78 40.16
N ASN A 94 -38.78 -6.97 41.18
CA ASN A 94 -39.21 -5.89 42.09
C ASN A 94 -38.04 -5.37 42.94
N ASP A 95 -37.17 -6.27 43.41
CA ASP A 95 -35.97 -5.86 44.13
C ASP A 95 -34.96 -5.13 43.24
N ALA A 96 -34.80 -5.52 42.02
CA ALA A 96 -33.98 -4.79 41.05
C ALA A 96 -34.45 -3.32 40.86
N GLU A 97 -35.78 -3.10 40.83
CA GLU A 97 -36.34 -1.73 40.81
C GLU A 97 -36.03 -0.96 42.11
N ASN A 98 -36.06 -1.65 43.25
CA ASN A 98 -35.71 -1.04 44.54
C ASN A 98 -34.21 -0.70 44.60
N GLN A 99 -33.34 -1.57 44.09
CA GLN A 99 -31.89 -1.32 43.97
C GLN A 99 -31.62 -0.07 43.11
N ALA A 100 -32.25 0.02 41.93
CA ALA A 100 -32.10 1.19 41.03
C ALA A 100 -32.54 2.48 41.75
N ASN A 101 -33.69 2.47 42.46
CA ASN A 101 -34.16 3.62 43.22
C ASN A 101 -33.22 3.97 44.36
N SER A 102 -32.64 2.99 45.07
CA SER A 102 -31.69 3.23 46.17
C SER A 102 -30.36 3.82 45.68
N MET A 103 -29.94 3.49 44.45
CA MET A 103 -28.77 4.04 43.81
C MET A 103 -29.04 5.36 43.06
N HIS A 104 -30.28 5.85 43.12
CA HIS A 104 -30.74 7.06 42.42
C HIS A 104 -30.56 6.98 40.91
N ASP A 105 -30.74 5.81 40.35
CA ASP A 105 -30.68 5.53 38.92
C ASP A 105 -32.08 5.68 38.29
N SER A 106 -32.14 6.16 37.04
CA SER A 106 -33.38 6.40 36.31
C SER A 106 -33.87 5.13 35.58
N TYR A 107 -32.99 4.18 35.35
CA TYR A 107 -33.30 2.93 34.65
C TYR A 107 -32.79 1.72 35.43
N VAL A 108 -33.51 0.60 35.28
CA VAL A 108 -33.09 -0.71 35.81
C VAL A 108 -32.15 -1.35 34.81
N SER A 109 -30.87 -1.47 35.15
CA SER A 109 -29.82 -2.09 34.34
C SER A 109 -29.52 -3.52 34.78
N VAL A 110 -28.62 -4.22 34.07
CA VAL A 110 -28.27 -5.61 34.34
C VAL A 110 -27.65 -5.82 35.71
N GLU A 111 -26.89 -4.82 36.24
CA GLU A 111 -26.36 -4.88 37.59
C GLU A 111 -27.46 -4.88 38.65
N HIS A 112 -28.55 -4.15 38.44
CA HIS A 112 -29.70 -4.14 39.38
C HIS A 112 -30.40 -5.50 39.37
N LEU A 113 -30.54 -6.13 38.18
CA LEU A 113 -31.06 -7.51 38.07
C LEU A 113 -30.17 -8.50 38.82
N PHE A 114 -28.86 -8.36 38.72
CA PHE A 114 -27.90 -9.24 39.40
C PHE A 114 -27.91 -9.02 40.90
N LEU A 115 -27.96 -7.76 41.38
CA LEU A 115 -28.10 -7.45 42.80
C LEU A 115 -29.43 -7.94 43.36
N GLY A 116 -30.52 -7.77 42.62
CA GLY A 116 -31.83 -8.33 43.00
C GLY A 116 -31.82 -9.87 43.08
N LEU A 117 -31.08 -10.55 42.18
CA LEU A 117 -30.84 -12.00 42.31
C LEU A 117 -30.09 -12.35 43.60
N LEU A 118 -29.07 -11.57 43.96
CA LEU A 118 -28.28 -11.82 45.18
C LEU A 118 -29.10 -11.66 46.44
N ASP A 119 -29.99 -10.65 46.52
CA ASP A 119 -30.83 -10.39 47.70
C ASP A 119 -31.98 -11.37 47.84
N THR A 120 -32.58 -11.79 46.73
CA THR A 120 -33.77 -12.63 46.74
C THR A 120 -33.48 -14.13 46.41
N ALA A 121 -32.21 -14.52 46.28
CA ALA A 121 -31.80 -15.88 45.86
C ALA A 121 -32.44 -16.96 46.71
N LYS A 122 -33.12 -17.92 46.05
CA LYS A 122 -33.67 -19.14 46.67
C LYS A 122 -33.25 -20.40 45.93
N GLY A 123 -33.37 -21.53 46.61
CA GLY A 123 -33.10 -22.85 46.00
C GLY A 123 -31.74 -22.94 45.36
N ALA A 124 -31.69 -23.44 44.12
CA ALA A 124 -30.45 -23.71 43.37
C ALA A 124 -29.59 -22.44 43.16
N VAL A 125 -30.20 -21.27 42.98
CA VAL A 125 -29.43 -20.00 42.78
C VAL A 125 -28.70 -19.63 44.08
N LYS A 126 -29.33 -19.76 45.23
CA LYS A 126 -28.71 -19.55 46.52
C LYS A 126 -27.55 -20.51 46.81
N ASP A 127 -27.73 -21.76 46.45
CA ASP A 127 -26.67 -22.79 46.60
C ASP A 127 -25.46 -22.47 45.71
N LEU A 128 -25.71 -22.03 44.47
CA LEU A 128 -24.66 -21.63 43.55
C LEU A 128 -23.88 -20.39 44.08
N PHE A 129 -24.56 -19.36 44.51
CA PHE A 129 -23.92 -18.20 45.07
C PHE A 129 -23.09 -18.51 46.33
N SER A 130 -23.60 -19.42 47.18
CA SER A 130 -22.86 -19.87 48.36
C SER A 130 -21.61 -20.70 47.98
N THR A 131 -21.73 -21.58 46.97
CA THR A 131 -20.63 -22.44 46.50
C THR A 131 -19.49 -21.62 45.92
N TYR A 132 -19.82 -20.60 45.11
CA TYR A 132 -18.85 -19.72 44.45
C TYR A 132 -18.49 -18.49 45.31
N ARG A 133 -19.00 -18.38 46.56
CA ARG A 133 -18.76 -17.26 47.51
C ARG A 133 -19.13 -15.91 46.93
N ILE A 134 -20.17 -15.82 46.15
CA ILE A 134 -20.66 -14.60 45.56
C ILE A 134 -21.55 -13.91 46.59
N THR A 135 -21.12 -12.72 47.06
CA THR A 135 -21.87 -11.93 48.06
C THR A 135 -22.21 -10.56 47.45
N LYS A 136 -23.27 -9.95 48.02
CA LYS A 136 -23.70 -8.61 47.61
C LYS A 136 -22.61 -7.55 47.82
N GLU A 137 -21.89 -7.64 48.94
CA GLU A 137 -20.81 -6.71 49.30
C GLU A 137 -19.67 -6.79 48.28
N ALA A 138 -19.25 -8.00 47.88
CA ALA A 138 -18.24 -8.20 46.85
C ALA A 138 -18.72 -7.69 45.48
N ALA A 139 -20.00 -7.94 45.16
CA ALA A 139 -20.59 -7.46 43.89
C ALA A 139 -20.66 -5.92 43.85
N LEU A 140 -21.01 -5.24 44.96
CA LEU A 140 -21.02 -3.79 45.04
C LEU A 140 -19.61 -3.18 44.96
N GLN A 141 -18.61 -3.81 45.58
CA GLN A 141 -17.20 -3.38 45.41
C GLN A 141 -16.70 -3.54 43.97
N ALA A 142 -17.00 -4.67 43.33
CA ALA A 142 -16.68 -4.89 41.94
C ALA A 142 -17.40 -3.89 41.01
N LEU A 143 -18.68 -3.63 41.27
CA LEU A 143 -19.47 -2.64 40.54
C LEU A 143 -18.91 -1.22 40.71
N GLN A 144 -18.50 -0.82 41.92
CA GLN A 144 -17.86 0.46 42.16
C GLN A 144 -16.55 0.63 41.40
N SER A 145 -15.78 -0.45 41.22
CA SER A 145 -14.54 -0.44 40.43
C SER A 145 -14.77 -0.31 38.91
N ILE A 146 -15.93 -0.77 38.41
CA ILE A 146 -16.28 -0.73 36.98
C ILE A 146 -17.07 0.55 36.65
N ARG A 147 -18.04 0.88 37.42
CA ARG A 147 -18.99 1.98 37.21
C ARG A 147 -18.52 3.30 37.77
N GLY A 148 -17.64 3.30 38.80
CA GLY A 148 -17.30 4.49 39.57
C GLY A 148 -18.52 5.10 40.25
N ASN A 149 -18.68 6.44 40.15
CA ASN A 149 -19.83 7.21 40.67
C ASN A 149 -20.86 7.55 39.56
N GLN A 150 -20.83 6.91 38.42
CA GLN A 150 -21.75 7.19 37.33
C GLN A 150 -23.15 6.66 37.64
N ARG A 151 -24.20 7.43 37.25
CA ARG A 151 -25.59 7.04 37.40
C ARG A 151 -26.17 6.55 36.08
N VAL A 152 -27.08 5.59 36.17
CA VAL A 152 -27.80 5.06 34.97
C VAL A 152 -28.90 6.05 34.63
N THR A 153 -28.63 6.97 33.73
CA THR A 153 -29.56 8.01 33.28
C THR A 153 -30.07 7.79 31.84
N THR A 154 -29.52 6.80 31.14
CA THR A 154 -29.86 6.44 29.75
C THR A 154 -30.31 4.99 29.66
N ASP A 155 -30.92 4.62 28.56
CA ASP A 155 -31.38 3.27 28.29
C ASP A 155 -30.26 2.30 27.84
N SER A 156 -29.02 2.80 27.64
CA SER A 156 -27.83 2.01 27.22
C SER A 156 -26.55 2.42 27.99
N PRO A 157 -26.51 2.28 29.30
CA PRO A 157 -25.41 2.77 30.15
C PRO A 157 -24.12 1.95 30.02
N GLU A 158 -24.20 0.70 29.62
CA GLU A 158 -23.05 -0.21 29.56
C GLU A 158 -22.01 0.22 28.51
N GLY A 159 -22.39 1.04 27.54
CA GLY A 159 -21.49 1.66 26.57
C GLY A 159 -20.54 2.67 27.18
N THR A 160 -20.84 3.19 28.37
CA THR A 160 -20.09 4.25 29.03
C THR A 160 -19.16 3.76 30.15
N TYR A 161 -19.27 2.48 30.55
CA TYR A 161 -18.42 1.91 31.60
C TYR A 161 -17.08 1.49 31.01
N GLU A 162 -15.99 1.82 31.71
CA GLU A 162 -14.60 1.57 31.24
C GLU A 162 -14.39 2.05 29.79
N ALA A 163 -14.89 3.26 29.47
CA ALA A 163 -14.89 3.79 28.11
C ALA A 163 -13.49 3.89 27.50
N LEU A 164 -12.48 4.26 28.30
CA LEU A 164 -11.09 4.31 27.86
C LEU A 164 -10.57 2.94 27.43
N SER A 165 -10.88 1.89 28.19
CA SER A 165 -10.44 0.52 27.84
C SER A 165 -11.15 -0.05 26.62
N LYS A 166 -12.38 0.42 26.33
CA LYS A 166 -13.17 -0.03 25.16
C LYS A 166 -12.80 0.72 23.88
N TYR A 167 -12.57 2.02 23.99
CA TYR A 167 -12.41 2.92 22.84
C TYR A 167 -10.99 3.49 22.73
N GLY A 168 -10.04 2.99 23.51
CA GLY A 168 -8.67 3.43 23.48
C GLY A 168 -7.68 2.31 23.82
N THR A 169 -6.44 2.54 23.43
CA THR A 169 -5.32 1.65 23.72
C THR A 169 -4.31 2.36 24.61
N ASP A 170 -3.97 1.77 25.75
CA ASP A 170 -2.92 2.27 26.63
C ASP A 170 -1.55 1.99 26.03
N LEU A 171 -0.90 3.04 25.50
CA LEU A 171 0.42 2.95 24.88
C LEU A 171 1.52 2.66 25.91
N VAL A 172 1.42 3.18 27.13
CA VAL A 172 2.41 2.96 28.20
C VAL A 172 2.37 1.50 28.65
N LYS A 173 1.17 0.91 28.77
CA LYS A 173 1.01 -0.52 29.07
C LYS A 173 1.61 -1.39 27.95
N ARG A 174 1.31 -1.08 26.69
CA ARG A 174 1.90 -1.79 25.53
C ARG A 174 3.42 -1.68 25.50
N ALA A 175 3.96 -0.50 25.85
CA ALA A 175 5.41 -0.31 25.95
C ALA A 175 6.02 -1.15 27.08
N ARG A 176 5.36 -1.28 28.24
CA ARG A 176 5.79 -2.19 29.33
C ARG A 176 5.75 -3.65 28.92
N GLU A 177 4.76 -4.05 28.13
CA GLU A 177 4.61 -5.40 27.58
C GLU A 177 5.53 -5.66 26.39
N GLN A 178 6.35 -4.68 25.97
CA GLN A 178 7.28 -4.74 24.82
C GLN A 178 6.61 -5.11 23.49
N LYS A 179 5.34 -4.76 23.36
CA LYS A 179 4.53 -5.01 22.15
C LYS A 179 4.59 -3.86 21.13
N MET A 180 5.57 -2.96 21.27
CA MET A 180 5.71 -1.78 20.41
C MET A 180 7.04 -1.82 19.68
N ASP A 181 7.06 -1.31 18.47
CA ASP A 181 8.28 -1.18 17.69
C ASP A 181 9.23 -0.13 18.26
N PRO A 182 10.55 -0.30 18.12
CA PRO A 182 11.51 0.72 18.56
C PRO A 182 11.34 1.98 17.69
N VAL A 183 11.25 3.13 18.35
CA VAL A 183 11.17 4.43 17.66
C VAL A 183 12.57 5.01 17.51
N ILE A 184 12.95 5.26 16.25
CA ILE A 184 14.30 5.67 15.86
C ILE A 184 14.21 6.99 15.07
N GLY A 185 15.15 7.90 15.30
CA GLY A 185 15.28 9.13 14.50
C GLY A 185 14.24 10.22 14.77
N ARG A 186 13.45 10.13 15.86
CA ARG A 186 12.43 11.13 16.23
C ARG A 186 12.69 11.81 17.58
N ASP A 187 13.95 11.89 17.96
CA ASP A 187 14.34 12.43 19.28
C ASP A 187 14.01 13.91 19.46
N GLU A 188 14.16 14.72 18.42
CA GLU A 188 13.87 16.15 18.48
C GLU A 188 12.37 16.42 18.60
N GLU A 189 11.57 15.74 17.83
CA GLU A 189 10.11 15.89 17.86
C GLU A 189 9.57 15.43 19.22
N ILE A 190 10.04 14.30 19.76
CA ILE A 190 9.64 13.81 21.09
C ILE A 190 10.04 14.83 22.17
N ARG A 191 11.25 15.41 22.13
CA ARG A 191 11.68 16.48 23.06
C ARG A 191 10.79 17.70 22.96
N ASN A 192 10.40 18.10 21.74
CA ASN A 192 9.48 19.20 21.51
C ASN A 192 8.09 18.91 22.09
N VAL A 193 7.56 17.72 21.90
CA VAL A 193 6.29 17.26 22.50
C VAL A 193 6.37 17.33 24.02
N VAL A 194 7.43 16.79 24.63
CA VAL A 194 7.67 16.84 26.09
C VAL A 194 7.71 18.28 26.59
N ARG A 195 8.42 19.16 25.89
CA ARG A 195 8.51 20.59 26.22
C ARG A 195 7.15 21.27 26.17
N ILE A 196 6.34 20.98 25.15
CA ILE A 196 5.00 21.56 25.00
C ILE A 196 4.06 21.06 26.09
N LEU A 197 4.04 19.76 26.38
CA LEU A 197 3.22 19.16 27.45
C LEU A 197 3.56 19.74 28.83
N SER A 198 4.79 20.20 29.06
CA SER A 198 5.26 20.82 30.29
C SER A 198 4.93 22.32 30.40
N ARG A 199 4.29 22.95 29.41
CA ARG A 199 3.91 24.37 29.43
C ARG A 199 2.66 24.60 30.25
N LYS A 200 2.52 25.83 30.79
CA LYS A 200 1.33 26.26 31.51
C LYS A 200 0.12 26.54 30.60
N THR A 201 0.39 26.98 29.37
CA THR A 201 -0.62 27.31 28.35
C THR A 201 -0.15 26.80 27.01
N LYS A 202 -1.06 26.52 26.05
CA LYS A 202 -0.76 25.88 24.76
C LYS A 202 0.05 24.59 24.96
N ASN A 203 -0.41 23.77 25.92
CA ASN A 203 0.26 22.56 26.36
C ASN A 203 -0.22 21.29 25.63
N ASN A 204 -0.97 21.44 24.54
CA ASN A 204 -1.40 20.33 23.70
C ASN A 204 -0.62 20.37 22.37
N PRO A 205 0.34 19.50 22.14
CA PRO A 205 1.04 19.42 20.86
C PRO A 205 0.15 18.83 19.76
N VAL A 206 0.30 19.35 18.55
CA VAL A 206 -0.27 18.72 17.34
C VAL A 206 0.86 18.39 16.39
N LEU A 207 1.01 17.12 16.09
CA LEU A 207 1.97 16.59 15.12
C LEU A 207 1.44 16.84 13.72
N ILE A 208 2.14 17.64 12.94
CA ILE A 208 1.73 18.04 11.59
C ILE A 208 2.74 17.49 10.60
N GLY A 209 2.28 16.73 9.63
CA GLY A 209 3.15 16.17 8.59
C GLY A 209 2.34 15.34 7.61
N GLU A 210 2.99 14.95 6.51
CA GLU A 210 2.39 14.13 5.48
C GLU A 210 2.01 12.73 6.02
N PRO A 211 1.11 12.00 5.33
CA PRO A 211 0.79 10.61 5.70
C PRO A 211 2.05 9.73 5.61
N GLY A 212 2.21 8.79 6.54
CA GLY A 212 3.32 7.83 6.51
C GLY A 212 4.68 8.34 7.01
N VAL A 213 4.80 9.63 7.45
CA VAL A 213 6.07 10.15 7.99
C VAL A 213 6.37 9.69 9.43
N GLY A 214 5.47 8.96 10.08
CA GLY A 214 5.68 8.42 11.43
C GLY A 214 5.19 9.30 12.58
N LYS A 215 4.09 10.06 12.39
CA LYS A 215 3.48 10.87 13.46
C LYS A 215 3.07 10.04 14.67
N THR A 216 2.43 8.90 14.47
CA THR A 216 1.99 7.99 15.52
C THR A 216 3.17 7.42 16.30
N ALA A 217 4.29 7.13 15.63
CA ALA A 217 5.53 6.64 16.25
C ALA A 217 6.08 7.62 17.31
N ILE A 218 5.87 8.93 17.17
CA ILE A 218 6.31 9.93 18.15
C ILE A 218 5.56 9.76 19.48
N ALA A 219 4.26 9.48 19.45
CA ALA A 219 3.47 9.20 20.65
C ALA A 219 3.88 7.88 21.31
N GLU A 220 4.18 6.86 20.50
CA GLU A 220 4.71 5.58 20.94
C GLU A 220 6.11 5.71 21.55
N GLY A 221 6.99 6.50 20.93
CA GLY A 221 8.33 6.79 21.46
C GLY A 221 8.27 7.55 22.80
N LEU A 222 7.30 8.47 22.96
CA LEU A 222 7.07 9.12 24.24
C LEU A 222 6.61 8.12 25.31
N ALA A 223 5.72 7.18 24.97
CA ALA A 223 5.29 6.13 25.89
C ALA A 223 6.46 5.24 26.31
N GLN A 224 7.35 4.85 25.38
CA GLN A 224 8.58 4.10 25.70
C GLN A 224 9.50 4.88 26.64
N ARG A 225 9.68 6.20 26.44
CA ARG A 225 10.50 7.05 27.33
C ARG A 225 9.87 7.22 28.73
N ILE A 226 8.54 7.24 28.82
CA ILE A 226 7.85 7.26 30.13
C ILE A 226 8.19 5.98 30.91
N VAL A 227 8.10 4.80 30.26
CA VAL A 227 8.45 3.51 30.88
C VAL A 227 9.89 3.47 31.35
N LYS A 228 10.82 4.00 30.53
CA LYS A 228 12.26 4.10 30.87
C LYS A 228 12.57 5.23 31.86
N LYS A 229 11.58 6.05 32.25
CA LYS A 229 11.74 7.23 33.09
C LYS A 229 12.69 8.31 32.50
N GLU A 230 12.82 8.35 31.19
CA GLU A 230 13.63 9.32 30.44
C GLU A 230 12.86 10.61 30.12
N VAL A 231 11.89 10.97 30.95
CA VAL A 231 11.04 12.16 30.85
C VAL A 231 11.09 12.95 32.16
N PRO A 232 10.75 14.26 32.15
CA PRO A 232 10.64 15.05 33.35
C PRO A 232 9.72 14.43 34.40
N LYS A 233 9.99 14.64 35.69
CA LYS A 233 9.21 14.07 36.82
C LYS A 233 7.71 14.20 36.65
N GLY A 234 7.21 15.33 36.15
CA GLY A 234 5.78 15.56 35.94
C GLY A 234 5.12 14.68 34.86
N LEU A 235 5.91 13.94 34.06
CA LEU A 235 5.40 13.05 33.04
C LEU A 235 5.69 11.56 33.33
N GLN A 236 6.51 11.23 34.35
CA GLN A 236 6.96 9.85 34.61
C GLN A 236 5.84 8.89 34.99
N ASP A 237 4.80 9.41 35.64
CA ASP A 237 3.68 8.60 36.13
C ASP A 237 2.43 8.75 35.26
N LYS A 238 2.54 9.44 34.10
CA LYS A 238 1.41 9.64 33.20
C LYS A 238 1.24 8.47 32.27
N THR A 239 0.01 8.26 31.83
CA THR A 239 -0.39 7.23 30.86
C THR A 239 -0.81 7.91 29.57
N ILE A 240 -0.48 7.33 28.42
CA ILE A 240 -0.91 7.81 27.10
C ILE A 240 -1.93 6.82 26.55
N PHE A 241 -3.15 7.30 26.31
CA PHE A 241 -4.20 6.53 25.65
C PHE A 241 -4.38 6.99 24.22
N SER A 242 -4.18 6.07 23.26
CA SER A 242 -4.54 6.29 21.86
C SER A 242 -6.02 6.04 21.66
N LEU A 243 -6.76 7.06 21.25
CA LEU A 243 -8.20 6.98 21.01
C LEU A 243 -8.48 6.31 19.66
N ASP A 244 -9.32 5.29 19.67
CA ASP A 244 -9.77 4.61 18.46
C ASP A 244 -11.11 5.23 17.99
N MET A 245 -11.01 6.08 16.98
CA MET A 245 -12.18 6.74 16.38
C MET A 245 -13.09 5.75 15.67
N GLY A 246 -12.53 4.69 15.09
CA GLY A 246 -13.28 3.62 14.43
C GLY A 246 -14.17 2.88 15.42
N ALA A 247 -13.61 2.50 16.57
CA ALA A 247 -14.36 1.82 17.65
C ALA A 247 -15.46 2.71 18.26
N LEU A 248 -15.23 4.03 18.35
CA LEU A 248 -16.25 4.96 18.84
C LEU A 248 -17.47 5.06 17.91
N VAL A 249 -17.23 4.99 16.60
CA VAL A 249 -18.30 5.09 15.58
C VAL A 249 -18.95 3.74 15.29
N ALA A 250 -18.18 2.65 15.39
CA ALA A 250 -18.67 1.30 15.06
C ALA A 250 -19.89 0.90 15.93
N GLY A 251 -20.98 0.48 15.29
CA GLY A 251 -22.21 0.05 15.95
C GLY A 251 -23.06 1.17 16.55
N ALA A 252 -22.68 2.44 16.40
CA ALA A 252 -23.54 3.56 16.78
C ALA A 252 -24.63 3.74 15.73
N LYS A 253 -25.90 3.45 16.10
CA LYS A 253 -27.05 3.59 15.19
C LYS A 253 -27.49 5.04 15.05
N TYR A 254 -27.25 5.84 16.06
CA TYR A 254 -27.67 7.24 16.13
C TYR A 254 -26.50 8.14 16.56
N ARG A 255 -26.54 9.38 16.12
CA ARG A 255 -25.56 10.44 16.47
C ARG A 255 -25.33 10.59 17.97
N GLY A 256 -26.40 10.49 18.77
CA GLY A 256 -26.33 10.62 20.21
C GLY A 256 -25.44 9.58 20.90
N GLU A 257 -25.41 8.36 20.39
CA GLU A 257 -24.60 7.28 20.97
C GLU A 257 -23.08 7.53 20.85
N PHE A 258 -22.63 8.08 19.74
CA PHE A 258 -21.23 8.49 19.56
C PHE A 258 -20.86 9.63 20.53
N GLU A 259 -21.71 10.66 20.61
CA GLU A 259 -21.48 11.78 21.51
C GLU A 259 -21.44 11.33 22.99
N GLU A 260 -22.30 10.38 23.39
CA GLU A 260 -22.29 9.78 24.72
C GLU A 260 -21.03 8.97 25.00
N ARG A 261 -20.58 8.14 24.06
CA ARG A 261 -19.33 7.36 24.19
C ARG A 261 -18.11 8.28 24.33
N LEU A 262 -18.01 9.29 23.46
CA LEU A 262 -16.92 10.27 23.54
C LEU A 262 -16.98 11.06 24.84
N LYS A 263 -18.17 11.47 25.29
CA LYS A 263 -18.36 12.16 26.57
C LYS A 263 -17.95 11.28 27.75
N ALA A 264 -18.24 9.98 27.71
CA ALA A 264 -17.80 9.03 28.75
C ALA A 264 -16.26 8.93 28.79
N VAL A 265 -15.59 8.77 27.63
CA VAL A 265 -14.12 8.79 27.55
C VAL A 265 -13.55 10.08 28.12
N LEU A 266 -14.09 11.23 27.73
CA LEU A 266 -13.62 12.54 28.23
C LEU A 266 -13.87 12.74 29.72
N THR A 267 -14.94 12.19 30.25
CA THR A 267 -15.23 12.23 31.69
C THR A 267 -14.22 11.41 32.47
N GLU A 268 -13.91 10.20 32.03
CA GLU A 268 -12.90 9.32 32.63
C GLU A 268 -11.50 9.95 32.59
N VAL A 269 -11.12 10.59 31.45
CA VAL A 269 -9.87 11.36 31.35
C VAL A 269 -9.85 12.52 32.36
N LYS A 270 -10.95 13.25 32.50
CA LYS A 270 -11.07 14.36 33.47
C LYS A 270 -10.94 13.88 34.93
N GLU A 271 -11.59 12.76 35.28
CA GLU A 271 -11.56 12.19 36.63
C GLU A 271 -10.15 11.66 37.00
N SER A 272 -9.30 11.39 36.02
CA SER A 272 -7.90 11.00 36.23
C SER A 272 -7.01 12.13 36.77
N ASP A 273 -7.52 13.34 36.92
CA ASP A 273 -6.79 14.52 37.43
C ASP A 273 -5.48 14.79 36.68
N GLY A 274 -5.53 14.66 35.35
CA GLY A 274 -4.42 14.92 34.46
C GLY A 274 -3.36 13.81 34.40
N GLN A 275 -3.62 12.61 34.93
CA GLN A 275 -2.72 11.46 34.82
C GLN A 275 -2.75 10.87 33.40
N ILE A 276 -3.83 11.10 32.67
CA ILE A 276 -4.02 10.57 31.33
C ILE A 276 -3.76 11.66 30.28
N ILE A 277 -2.92 11.34 29.29
CA ILE A 277 -2.72 12.11 28.08
C ILE A 277 -3.42 11.36 26.94
N LEU A 278 -4.35 12.02 26.27
CA LEU A 278 -5.09 11.43 25.17
C LEU A 278 -4.32 11.64 23.86
N PHE A 279 -3.98 10.58 23.15
CA PHE A 279 -3.47 10.66 21.78
C PHE A 279 -4.62 10.51 20.80
N ILE A 280 -4.79 11.48 19.91
CA ILE A 280 -5.85 11.53 18.91
C ILE A 280 -5.19 11.58 17.54
N ASP A 281 -5.18 10.43 16.85
CA ASP A 281 -4.79 10.42 15.46
C ASP A 281 -5.91 10.97 14.59
N GLU A 282 -5.56 11.56 13.45
CA GLU A 282 -6.51 12.25 12.58
C GLU A 282 -7.42 13.25 13.36
N LEU A 283 -6.80 14.12 14.19
CA LEU A 283 -7.51 15.09 15.02
C LEU A 283 -8.59 15.88 14.28
N HIS A 284 -8.41 16.11 12.98
CA HIS A 284 -9.35 16.80 12.11
C HIS A 284 -10.72 16.10 12.02
N THR A 285 -10.78 14.78 12.20
CA THR A 285 -12.04 14.01 12.16
C THR A 285 -12.97 14.38 13.30
N ILE A 286 -12.41 14.71 14.46
CA ILE A 286 -13.20 15.14 15.62
C ILE A 286 -13.60 16.62 15.51
N VAL A 287 -12.69 17.45 14.98
CA VAL A 287 -12.87 18.92 14.96
C VAL A 287 -13.61 19.39 13.73
N GLY A 288 -13.47 18.69 12.60
CA GLY A 288 -13.99 19.08 11.30
C GLY A 288 -15.39 18.56 10.95
N ALA A 289 -15.87 17.62 11.68
CA ALA A 289 -17.11 16.88 11.39
C ALA A 289 -18.42 17.72 11.44
N GLY A 290 -18.34 19.00 11.85
CA GLY A 290 -19.52 19.87 12.05
C GLY A 290 -20.00 20.73 10.88
N LYS A 291 -19.41 20.66 9.69
CA LYS A 291 -19.70 21.63 8.60
C LYS A 291 -20.60 21.12 7.48
N THR A 292 -20.92 19.85 7.41
CA THR A 292 -21.93 19.29 6.53
C THR A 292 -23.21 18.98 7.30
N GLU A 293 -24.38 19.30 6.74
CA GLU A 293 -25.68 18.98 7.35
C GLU A 293 -25.74 17.48 7.71
N GLY A 294 -25.70 17.16 9.01
CA GLY A 294 -25.71 15.78 9.52
C GLY A 294 -24.38 15.24 10.07
N SER A 295 -23.28 15.98 10.02
CA SER A 295 -22.00 15.51 10.55
C SER A 295 -21.82 15.81 12.06
N MET A 296 -21.05 14.97 12.74
CA MET A 296 -20.82 14.98 14.19
C MET A 296 -19.93 16.16 14.60
N ASP A 297 -20.38 17.01 15.53
CA ASP A 297 -19.57 18.13 16.07
C ASP A 297 -19.01 17.76 17.46
N ALA A 298 -18.08 16.81 17.47
CA ALA A 298 -17.35 16.42 18.68
C ALA A 298 -16.39 17.53 19.17
N GLY A 299 -16.05 18.48 18.32
CA GLY A 299 -15.22 19.63 18.67
C GLY A 299 -15.82 20.46 19.80
N ASN A 300 -17.13 20.58 19.87
CA ASN A 300 -17.82 21.31 20.95
C ASN A 300 -17.69 20.65 22.32
N LEU A 301 -17.43 19.35 22.40
CA LEU A 301 -17.17 18.65 23.66
C LEU A 301 -15.71 18.86 24.12
N LEU A 302 -14.75 18.88 23.18
CA LEU A 302 -13.33 19.06 23.49
C LEU A 302 -12.97 20.50 23.87
N LYS A 303 -13.52 21.50 23.16
CA LYS A 303 -13.19 22.93 23.35
C LYS A 303 -13.29 23.41 24.78
N PRO A 304 -14.36 23.13 25.54
CA PRO A 304 -14.45 23.57 26.94
C PRO A 304 -13.41 22.93 27.85
N MET A 305 -13.10 21.65 27.65
CA MET A 305 -12.14 20.92 28.49
C MET A 305 -10.70 21.37 28.22
N LEU A 306 -10.34 21.56 26.91
CA LEU A 306 -9.08 22.17 26.54
C LEU A 306 -8.95 23.60 27.05
N ALA A 307 -10.04 24.37 27.07
CA ALA A 307 -10.05 25.75 27.58
C ALA A 307 -9.78 25.83 29.09
N ARG A 308 -10.29 24.88 29.88
CA ARG A 308 -10.10 24.80 31.30
C ARG A 308 -8.82 24.07 31.72
N GLY A 309 -8.11 23.45 30.79
CA GLY A 309 -6.92 22.64 31.09
C GLY A 309 -7.26 21.28 31.75
N GLU A 310 -8.52 20.84 31.63
CA GLU A 310 -9.00 19.56 32.15
C GLU A 310 -8.62 18.38 31.24
N LEU A 311 -8.19 18.66 30.01
CA LEU A 311 -7.76 17.69 29.03
C LEU A 311 -6.34 17.99 28.53
N HIS A 312 -5.47 17.01 28.63
CA HIS A 312 -4.17 16.99 27.96
C HIS A 312 -4.24 16.06 26.76
N CYS A 313 -3.92 16.56 25.58
CA CYS A 313 -3.91 15.72 24.39
C CYS A 313 -2.73 15.98 23.46
N ILE A 314 -2.36 14.96 22.73
CA ILE A 314 -1.44 15.00 21.59
C ILE A 314 -2.30 14.71 20.36
N GLY A 315 -2.38 15.65 19.41
CA GLY A 315 -3.07 15.44 18.14
C GLY A 315 -2.09 15.07 17.04
N ALA A 316 -2.57 14.35 16.03
CA ALA A 316 -1.84 14.16 14.78
C ALA A 316 -2.77 14.51 13.61
N THR A 317 -2.24 15.16 12.57
CA THR A 317 -2.99 15.55 11.36
C THR A 317 -2.04 15.95 10.24
N THR A 318 -2.57 16.17 9.03
CA THR A 318 -1.79 16.74 7.91
C THR A 318 -1.75 18.28 8.00
N LEU A 319 -0.85 18.91 7.24
CA LEU A 319 -0.73 20.36 7.21
C LEU A 319 -1.99 21.03 6.67
N ASP A 320 -2.57 20.47 5.61
CA ASP A 320 -3.78 21.03 4.99
C ASP A 320 -5.00 20.94 5.90
N GLU A 321 -5.15 19.83 6.60
CA GLU A 321 -6.23 19.61 7.57
C GLU A 321 -6.06 20.50 8.82
N TYR A 322 -4.81 20.68 9.28
CA TYR A 322 -4.51 21.61 10.36
C TYR A 322 -4.95 23.03 10.01
N ARG A 323 -4.54 23.53 8.82
CA ARG A 323 -4.94 24.86 8.32
C ARG A 323 -6.43 25.01 8.14
N LYS A 324 -7.10 23.95 7.66
CA LYS A 324 -8.54 23.97 7.36
C LYS A 324 -9.41 23.93 8.59
N TYR A 325 -9.05 23.13 9.58
CA TYR A 325 -9.93 22.80 10.71
C TYR A 325 -9.47 23.36 12.08
N ILE A 326 -8.17 23.50 12.32
CA ILE A 326 -7.64 23.92 13.61
C ILE A 326 -7.22 25.39 13.61
N GLU A 327 -6.43 25.82 12.64
CA GLU A 327 -5.92 27.19 12.54
C GLU A 327 -7.05 28.23 12.33
N LYS A 328 -8.11 27.84 11.63
CA LYS A 328 -9.28 28.69 11.41
C LYS A 328 -10.20 28.83 12.63
N ASP A 329 -10.02 28.02 13.66
CA ASP A 329 -10.79 28.08 14.89
C ASP A 329 -9.97 28.74 16.02
N PRO A 330 -10.29 30.00 16.39
CA PRO A 330 -9.50 30.75 17.36
C PRO A 330 -9.45 30.09 18.76
N ALA A 331 -10.42 29.22 19.10
CA ALA A 331 -10.46 28.53 20.38
C ALA A 331 -9.45 27.38 20.41
N LEU A 332 -9.28 26.67 19.28
CA LEU A 332 -8.33 25.58 19.15
C LEU A 332 -6.91 26.09 18.89
N GLU A 333 -6.73 27.06 18.02
CA GLU A 333 -5.42 27.66 17.71
C GLU A 333 -4.69 28.16 18.98
N ARG A 334 -5.42 28.71 19.92
CA ARG A 334 -4.86 29.17 21.21
C ARG A 334 -4.50 28.06 22.18
N ARG A 335 -4.89 26.81 21.92
CA ARG A 335 -4.71 25.67 22.83
C ARG A 335 -3.72 24.65 22.28
N PHE A 336 -3.66 24.52 20.97
CA PHE A 336 -2.75 23.63 20.30
C PHE A 336 -1.45 24.33 19.90
N GLN A 337 -0.36 23.59 19.97
CA GLN A 337 0.95 24.02 19.51
C GLN A 337 1.44 23.07 18.41
N PRO A 338 1.66 23.56 17.18
CA PRO A 338 2.14 22.71 16.11
C PRO A 338 3.58 22.20 16.35
N VAL A 339 3.81 20.96 16.02
CA VAL A 339 5.11 20.29 15.92
C VAL A 339 5.20 19.72 14.52
N GLN A 340 6.09 20.26 13.70
CA GLN A 340 6.30 19.79 12.37
C GLN A 340 7.02 18.44 12.39
N VAL A 341 6.56 17.49 11.59
CA VAL A 341 7.12 16.17 11.40
C VAL A 341 7.42 16.01 9.92
N ASP A 342 8.66 16.24 9.58
CA ASP A 342 9.12 16.17 8.19
C ASP A 342 9.39 14.71 7.78
N GLU A 343 9.40 14.48 6.45
CA GLU A 343 9.85 13.21 5.89
C GLU A 343 11.32 12.96 6.30
N PRO A 344 11.65 11.77 6.84
CA PRO A 344 13.03 11.45 7.21
C PRO A 344 13.91 11.33 5.95
N THR A 345 15.21 11.57 6.12
CA THR A 345 16.17 11.34 5.05
C THR A 345 16.30 9.86 4.70
N VAL A 346 16.95 9.56 3.57
CA VAL A 346 17.24 8.16 3.19
C VAL A 346 18.10 7.48 4.25
N GLU A 347 19.09 8.19 4.79
CA GLU A 347 19.99 7.69 5.85
C GLU A 347 19.24 7.39 7.14
N ASP A 348 18.34 8.28 7.57
CA ASP A 348 17.49 8.08 8.74
C ASP A 348 16.54 6.89 8.52
N THR A 349 15.99 6.77 7.31
CA THR A 349 15.12 5.65 6.94
C THR A 349 15.86 4.31 7.00
N ILE A 350 17.10 4.24 6.51
CA ILE A 350 17.93 3.03 6.62
C ILE A 350 18.15 2.67 8.10
N ALA A 351 18.40 3.67 8.95
CA ALA A 351 18.56 3.44 10.40
C ALA A 351 17.27 2.91 11.03
N ILE A 352 16.11 3.46 10.65
CA ILE A 352 14.78 2.97 11.08
C ILE A 352 14.56 1.52 10.64
N LEU A 353 14.81 1.21 9.38
CA LEU A 353 14.66 -0.15 8.85
C LEU A 353 15.58 -1.16 9.55
N ARG A 354 16.83 -0.77 9.85
CA ARG A 354 17.76 -1.61 10.63
C ARG A 354 17.24 -1.90 12.04
N GLY A 355 16.59 -0.93 12.67
CA GLY A 355 15.98 -1.12 13.98
C GLY A 355 14.72 -2.00 13.97
N LEU A 356 14.00 -2.02 12.87
CA LEU A 356 12.81 -2.86 12.70
C LEU A 356 13.16 -4.27 12.20
N LYS A 357 14.32 -4.46 11.60
CA LYS A 357 14.76 -5.67 10.91
C LYS A 357 14.49 -6.95 11.69
N GLU A 358 14.96 -7.04 12.94
CA GLU A 358 14.85 -8.26 13.74
C GLU A 358 13.39 -8.68 13.95
N ARG A 359 12.48 -7.71 14.14
CA ARG A 359 11.04 -7.99 14.32
C ARG A 359 10.40 -8.51 13.06
N TYR A 360 10.73 -7.93 11.90
CA TYR A 360 10.22 -8.41 10.61
C TYR A 360 10.80 -9.79 10.28
N GLU A 361 12.09 -10.04 10.57
CA GLU A 361 12.71 -11.35 10.40
C GLU A 361 12.02 -12.43 11.23
N VAL A 362 11.64 -12.12 12.46
CA VAL A 362 10.92 -13.06 13.34
C VAL A 362 9.47 -13.24 12.90
N TYR A 363 8.76 -12.15 12.59
CA TYR A 363 7.36 -12.21 12.20
C TYR A 363 7.15 -13.02 10.91
N HIS A 364 7.99 -12.81 9.91
CA HIS A 364 7.89 -13.52 8.62
C HIS A 364 8.71 -14.82 8.57
N GLY A 365 9.64 -15.03 9.48
CA GLY A 365 10.52 -16.21 9.47
C GLY A 365 11.57 -16.21 8.38
N VAL A 366 11.91 -15.04 7.83
CA VAL A 366 12.87 -14.85 6.74
C VAL A 366 14.05 -13.99 7.19
N LYS A 367 15.19 -14.06 6.50
CA LYS A 367 16.33 -13.16 6.71
C LYS A 367 16.23 -11.94 5.80
N ILE A 368 16.64 -10.79 6.32
CA ILE A 368 16.69 -9.54 5.54
C ILE A 368 18.17 -9.13 5.40
N ALA A 369 18.66 -9.03 4.17
CA ALA A 369 19.99 -8.52 3.92
C ALA A 369 20.06 -7.00 4.19
N ASP A 370 21.21 -6.49 4.61
CA ASP A 370 21.39 -5.03 4.77
C ASP A 370 21.27 -4.30 3.42
N SER A 371 21.71 -4.96 2.32
CA SER A 371 21.50 -4.45 0.95
C SER A 371 20.02 -4.24 0.61
N ALA A 372 19.13 -5.12 1.09
CA ALA A 372 17.68 -4.97 0.90
C ALA A 372 17.13 -3.73 1.62
N LEU A 373 17.58 -3.44 2.84
CA LEU A 373 17.17 -2.25 3.58
C LEU A 373 17.63 -0.96 2.91
N ILE A 374 18.88 -0.95 2.44
CA ILE A 374 19.43 0.18 1.66
C ILE A 374 18.64 0.34 0.35
N ALA A 375 18.39 -0.76 -0.36
CA ALA A 375 17.60 -0.75 -1.59
C ALA A 375 16.17 -0.25 -1.33
N ALA A 376 15.49 -0.72 -0.27
CA ALA A 376 14.15 -0.28 0.07
C ALA A 376 14.07 1.23 0.31
N ALA A 377 15.00 1.81 1.05
CA ALA A 377 15.04 3.24 1.30
C ALA A 377 15.38 4.04 0.02
N THR A 378 16.41 3.63 -0.72
CA THR A 378 16.88 4.38 -1.89
C THR A 378 15.95 4.25 -3.08
N LEU A 379 15.46 3.04 -3.38
CA LEU A 379 14.57 2.81 -4.52
C LEU A 379 13.18 3.38 -4.27
N SER A 380 12.64 3.27 -3.04
CA SER A 380 11.35 3.89 -2.72
C SER A 380 11.42 5.41 -2.80
N HIS A 381 12.50 6.01 -2.29
CA HIS A 381 12.69 7.46 -2.40
C HIS A 381 12.75 7.92 -3.86
N ARG A 382 13.44 7.17 -4.70
CA ARG A 382 13.67 7.50 -6.11
C ARG A 382 12.46 7.21 -7.02
N TYR A 383 11.77 6.09 -6.80
CA TYR A 383 10.79 5.57 -7.76
C TYR A 383 9.33 5.66 -7.30
N ILE A 384 9.08 5.82 -6.00
CA ILE A 384 7.72 5.95 -5.43
C ILE A 384 7.55 7.38 -4.93
N THR A 385 6.91 8.22 -5.75
CA THR A 385 6.81 9.68 -5.52
C THR A 385 5.49 10.11 -4.87
N ASP A 386 4.50 9.24 -4.83
CA ASP A 386 3.16 9.48 -4.29
C ASP A 386 3.00 9.11 -2.82
N ARG A 387 4.05 8.56 -2.19
CA ARG A 387 4.11 8.17 -0.78
C ARG A 387 5.41 8.68 -0.13
N PHE A 388 5.42 8.76 1.19
CA PHE A 388 6.53 9.32 1.97
C PHE A 388 7.32 8.27 2.73
N LEU A 389 8.59 8.57 2.98
CA LEU A 389 9.43 7.80 3.89
C LEU A 389 8.99 8.06 5.35
N PRO A 390 9.16 7.09 6.27
CA PRO A 390 9.71 5.75 6.06
C PRO A 390 8.69 4.71 5.59
N ASP A 391 7.40 5.03 5.58
CA ASP A 391 6.28 4.11 5.38
C ASP A 391 6.43 3.29 4.09
N LYS A 392 6.67 3.96 2.95
CA LYS A 392 6.86 3.28 1.65
C LYS A 392 8.05 2.31 1.64
N ALA A 393 9.10 2.58 2.40
CA ALA A 393 10.25 1.68 2.49
C ALA A 393 9.99 0.51 3.44
N ILE A 394 9.25 0.74 4.52
CA ILE A 394 8.79 -0.31 5.44
C ILE A 394 7.88 -1.29 4.71
N ASP A 395 6.90 -0.78 3.97
CA ASP A 395 5.96 -1.60 3.18
C ASP A 395 6.67 -2.47 2.14
N LEU A 396 7.72 -1.93 1.47
CA LEU A 396 8.52 -2.73 0.54
C LEU A 396 9.21 -3.91 1.23
N VAL A 397 9.77 -3.68 2.42
CA VAL A 397 10.42 -4.75 3.20
C VAL A 397 9.39 -5.76 3.67
N ASP A 398 8.24 -5.30 4.16
CA ASP A 398 7.15 -6.17 4.62
C ASP A 398 6.61 -7.05 3.48
N GLU A 399 6.32 -6.46 2.31
CA GLU A 399 5.84 -7.22 1.14
C GLU A 399 6.90 -8.20 0.63
N ALA A 400 8.19 -7.82 0.63
CA ALA A 400 9.27 -8.71 0.24
C ALA A 400 9.39 -9.92 1.17
N CYS A 401 9.30 -9.69 2.47
CA CYS A 401 9.29 -10.76 3.47
C CYS A 401 8.06 -11.67 3.30
N ALA A 402 6.87 -11.09 3.10
CA ALA A 402 5.63 -11.83 2.88
C ALA A 402 5.69 -12.67 1.59
N GLN A 403 6.29 -12.11 0.51
CA GLN A 403 6.47 -12.83 -0.75
C GLN A 403 7.39 -14.04 -0.56
N ILE A 404 8.57 -13.86 0.01
CA ILE A 404 9.53 -14.95 0.27
C ILE A 404 8.89 -16.03 1.16
N ARG A 405 8.19 -15.63 2.23
CA ARG A 405 7.45 -16.58 3.08
C ARG A 405 6.42 -17.38 2.29
N THR A 406 5.66 -16.72 1.42
CA THR A 406 4.66 -17.39 0.57
C THR A 406 5.34 -18.36 -0.40
N GLU A 407 6.48 -17.98 -0.98
CA GLU A 407 7.28 -18.84 -1.85
C GLU A 407 7.85 -20.06 -1.08
N MET A 408 8.27 -19.87 0.17
CA MET A 408 8.73 -20.97 1.04
C MET A 408 7.59 -21.92 1.44
N ASP A 409 6.39 -21.40 1.64
CA ASP A 409 5.21 -22.20 2.02
C ASP A 409 4.54 -22.88 0.83
N SER A 410 4.69 -22.32 -0.37
CA SER A 410 4.14 -22.85 -1.62
C SER A 410 5.16 -23.71 -2.38
N MET A 411 4.68 -24.48 -3.34
CA MET A 411 5.55 -25.25 -4.24
C MET A 411 6.33 -24.27 -5.14
N PRO A 412 7.67 -24.38 -5.25
CA PRO A 412 8.48 -23.54 -6.13
C PRO A 412 7.98 -23.58 -7.58
N THR A 413 8.09 -22.45 -8.28
CA THR A 413 7.59 -22.30 -9.65
C THR A 413 8.19 -23.34 -10.59
N GLU A 414 9.46 -23.70 -10.40
CA GLU A 414 10.11 -24.76 -11.17
C GLU A 414 9.46 -26.13 -11.01
N LEU A 415 9.08 -26.48 -9.77
CA LEU A 415 8.38 -27.72 -9.46
C LEU A 415 6.94 -27.70 -9.98
N ASP A 416 6.25 -26.57 -9.88
CA ASP A 416 4.89 -26.40 -10.38
C ASP A 416 4.83 -26.54 -11.91
N VAL A 417 5.81 -25.98 -12.66
CA VAL A 417 5.92 -26.14 -14.11
C VAL A 417 6.10 -27.61 -14.49
N VAL A 418 7.00 -28.33 -13.80
CA VAL A 418 7.22 -29.77 -14.04
C VAL A 418 5.95 -30.56 -13.70
N ASN A 419 5.29 -30.24 -12.60
CA ASN A 419 4.06 -30.88 -12.17
C ASN A 419 2.93 -30.69 -13.20
N ARG A 420 2.75 -29.47 -13.72
CA ARG A 420 1.76 -29.22 -14.79
C ARG A 420 2.07 -29.99 -16.06
N LYS A 421 3.35 -30.09 -16.43
CA LYS A 421 3.78 -30.87 -17.58
C LYS A 421 3.48 -32.36 -17.38
N ILE A 422 3.72 -32.90 -16.17
CA ILE A 422 3.35 -34.28 -15.81
C ILE A 422 1.85 -34.50 -15.95
N ILE A 423 1.01 -33.62 -15.38
CA ILE A 423 -0.46 -33.69 -15.47
C ILE A 423 -0.90 -33.67 -16.95
N GLN A 424 -0.30 -32.82 -17.77
CA GLN A 424 -0.61 -32.73 -19.21
C GLN A 424 -0.24 -34.03 -19.95
N MET A 425 0.93 -34.60 -19.64
CA MET A 425 1.36 -35.89 -20.20
C MET A 425 0.48 -37.06 -19.72
N GLU A 426 0.01 -37.04 -18.47
CA GLU A 426 -0.92 -38.03 -17.93
C GLU A 426 -2.29 -37.99 -18.63
N ILE A 427 -2.77 -36.79 -18.97
CA ILE A 427 -4.00 -36.62 -19.76
C ILE A 427 -3.81 -37.17 -21.16
N GLU A 428 -2.67 -36.88 -21.80
CA GLU A 428 -2.32 -37.44 -23.14
C GLU A 428 -2.21 -38.96 -23.08
N GLU A 429 -1.54 -39.51 -22.08
CA GLU A 429 -1.41 -40.97 -21.87
C GLU A 429 -2.79 -41.64 -21.74
N ALA A 430 -3.69 -41.01 -20.92
CA ALA A 430 -5.04 -41.54 -20.74
C ALA A 430 -5.88 -41.51 -22.02
N ALA A 431 -5.63 -40.55 -22.90
CA ALA A 431 -6.26 -40.48 -24.22
C ALA A 431 -5.70 -41.56 -25.17
N LEU A 432 -4.36 -41.66 -25.31
CA LEU A 432 -3.68 -42.59 -26.18
C LEU A 432 -3.90 -44.06 -25.80
N LYS A 433 -4.10 -44.40 -24.53
CA LYS A 433 -4.46 -45.75 -24.06
C LYS A 433 -5.79 -46.24 -24.62
N LYS A 434 -6.65 -45.37 -25.11
CA LYS A 434 -7.97 -45.72 -25.68
C LYS A 434 -7.91 -45.98 -27.18
N GLU A 435 -6.76 -45.66 -27.81
CA GLU A 435 -6.60 -45.82 -29.26
C GLU A 435 -5.78 -47.07 -29.59
N GLU A 436 -6.14 -47.77 -30.67
CA GLU A 436 -5.55 -49.06 -31.03
C GLU A 436 -4.63 -49.01 -32.25
N ASP A 437 -4.48 -47.85 -32.87
CA ASP A 437 -3.67 -47.71 -34.09
C ASP A 437 -2.16 -47.76 -33.79
N PRO A 438 -1.30 -48.17 -34.74
CA PRO A 438 0.12 -48.37 -34.54
C PRO A 438 0.89 -47.10 -34.19
N LEU A 439 0.46 -45.94 -34.73
CA LEU A 439 1.10 -44.63 -34.47
C LEU A 439 0.84 -44.17 -33.03
N SER A 440 -0.38 -44.30 -32.56
CA SER A 440 -0.76 -43.98 -31.15
C SER A 440 -0.02 -44.88 -30.17
N LYS A 441 0.19 -46.15 -30.49
CA LYS A 441 0.98 -47.08 -29.65
C LYS A 441 2.47 -46.68 -29.60
N GLY A 442 3.05 -46.22 -30.73
CA GLY A 442 4.42 -45.71 -30.77
C GLY A 442 4.56 -44.46 -29.90
N ARG A 443 3.67 -43.48 -30.06
CA ARG A 443 3.65 -42.25 -29.25
C ARG A 443 3.43 -42.52 -27.74
N LEU A 444 2.59 -43.49 -27.44
CA LEU A 444 2.34 -43.91 -26.04
C LEU A 444 3.62 -44.44 -25.39
N ALA A 445 4.41 -45.26 -26.08
CA ALA A 445 5.68 -45.78 -25.54
C ALA A 445 6.71 -44.66 -25.28
N GLU A 446 6.82 -43.69 -26.20
CA GLU A 446 7.68 -42.52 -26.00
C GLU A 446 7.19 -41.65 -24.85
N LEU A 447 5.89 -41.35 -24.82
CA LEU A 447 5.28 -40.53 -23.79
C LEU A 447 5.46 -41.16 -22.38
N GLN A 448 5.32 -42.48 -22.25
CA GLN A 448 5.55 -43.18 -21.01
C GLN A 448 6.99 -43.07 -20.52
N LYS A 449 7.97 -43.07 -21.43
CA LYS A 449 9.37 -42.83 -21.06
C LYS A 449 9.60 -41.38 -20.61
N GLU A 450 9.10 -40.41 -21.36
CA GLU A 450 9.17 -38.98 -21.00
C GLU A 450 8.51 -38.71 -19.64
N LEU A 451 7.35 -39.36 -19.40
CA LEU A 451 6.60 -39.23 -18.14
C LEU A 451 7.35 -39.85 -16.97
N ALA A 452 8.02 -40.98 -17.16
CA ALA A 452 8.84 -41.61 -16.12
C ALA A 452 10.04 -40.71 -15.77
N GLU A 453 10.77 -40.19 -16.75
CA GLU A 453 11.90 -39.26 -16.54
C GLU A 453 11.44 -37.97 -15.85
N ALA A 454 10.30 -37.41 -16.24
CA ALA A 454 9.72 -36.21 -15.62
C ALA A 454 9.30 -36.47 -14.16
N ARG A 455 8.70 -37.62 -13.86
CA ARG A 455 8.33 -38.02 -12.49
C ARG A 455 9.55 -38.23 -11.60
N ASP A 456 10.60 -38.88 -12.11
CA ASP A 456 11.84 -39.08 -11.36
C ASP A 456 12.51 -37.75 -11.03
N SER A 457 12.58 -36.84 -11.99
CA SER A 457 13.10 -35.49 -11.78
C SER A 457 12.24 -34.71 -10.79
N PHE A 458 10.92 -34.77 -10.89
CA PHE A 458 9.99 -34.13 -9.96
C PHE A 458 10.15 -34.66 -8.54
N ASN A 459 10.20 -35.99 -8.37
CA ASN A 459 10.33 -36.61 -7.04
C ASN A 459 11.68 -36.27 -6.39
N ALA A 460 12.77 -36.22 -7.14
CA ALA A 460 14.08 -35.81 -6.64
C ALA A 460 14.07 -34.34 -6.16
N LYS A 461 13.57 -33.44 -6.99
CA LYS A 461 13.45 -32.01 -6.62
C LYS A 461 12.46 -31.79 -5.47
N LYS A 462 11.37 -32.54 -5.44
CA LYS A 462 10.39 -32.46 -4.35
C LYS A 462 10.99 -32.90 -3.01
N ALA A 463 11.75 -33.99 -2.98
CA ALA A 463 12.45 -34.45 -1.79
C ALA A 463 13.51 -33.41 -1.31
N GLN A 464 14.23 -32.79 -2.25
CA GLN A 464 15.14 -31.69 -1.94
C GLN A 464 14.38 -30.51 -1.29
N TRP A 465 13.29 -30.07 -1.90
CA TRP A 465 12.45 -28.99 -1.38
C TRP A 465 11.88 -29.28 0.01
N GLU A 466 11.37 -30.50 0.25
CA GLU A 466 10.84 -30.89 1.56
C GLU A 466 11.94 -30.88 2.65
N ASN A 467 13.15 -31.28 2.31
CA ASN A 467 14.31 -31.25 3.23
C ASN A 467 14.75 -29.82 3.53
N GLU A 468 14.82 -28.97 2.51
CA GLU A 468 15.14 -27.54 2.67
C GLU A 468 14.09 -26.86 3.55
N LYS A 469 12.79 -27.07 3.28
CA LYS A 469 11.68 -26.53 4.08
C LYS A 469 11.72 -26.99 5.54
N ALA A 470 12.02 -28.25 5.80
CA ALA A 470 12.15 -28.78 7.16
C ALA A 470 13.32 -28.14 7.92
N SER A 471 14.43 -27.87 7.21
CA SER A 471 15.62 -27.22 7.80
C SER A 471 15.34 -25.75 8.13
N ILE A 472 14.70 -25.02 7.23
CA ILE A 472 14.29 -23.61 7.43
C ILE A 472 13.28 -23.53 8.61
N GLY A 473 12.33 -24.44 8.71
CA GLY A 473 11.39 -24.49 9.82
C GLY A 473 12.05 -24.65 11.20
N LYS A 474 13.14 -25.41 11.29
CA LYS A 474 13.93 -25.52 12.55
C LYS A 474 14.66 -24.21 12.87
N VAL A 475 15.20 -23.52 11.87
CA VAL A 475 15.83 -22.19 12.04
C VAL A 475 14.82 -21.19 12.58
N GLN A 476 13.61 -21.18 12.02
CA GLN A 476 12.54 -20.31 12.47
C GLN A 476 12.16 -20.54 13.94
N GLN A 477 11.94 -21.78 14.32
CA GLN A 477 11.64 -22.13 15.72
C GLN A 477 12.72 -21.66 16.70
N LEU A 478 13.99 -21.80 16.33
CA LEU A 478 15.11 -21.30 17.15
C LEU A 478 15.14 -19.78 17.27
N ARG A 479 14.80 -19.05 16.21
CA ARG A 479 14.68 -17.58 16.23
C ARG A 479 13.55 -17.09 17.13
N GLU A 480 12.37 -17.73 17.05
CA GLU A 480 11.25 -17.46 17.94
C GLU A 480 11.61 -17.72 19.41
N GLN A 481 12.33 -18.80 19.69
CA GLN A 481 12.84 -19.08 21.03
C GLN A 481 13.83 -18.03 21.53
N ILE A 482 14.74 -17.56 20.67
CA ILE A 482 15.71 -16.51 21.02
C ILE A 482 14.99 -15.21 21.36
N GLU A 483 13.97 -14.83 20.57
CA GLU A 483 13.20 -13.61 20.84
C GLU A 483 12.41 -13.74 22.16
N ASP A 484 11.77 -14.88 22.40
CA ASP A 484 11.08 -15.12 23.66
C ASP A 484 12.02 -15.06 24.85
N LEU A 485 13.23 -15.63 24.73
CA LEU A 485 14.28 -15.52 25.74
C LEU A 485 14.73 -14.08 25.96
N ASN A 486 14.89 -13.28 24.90
CA ASN A 486 15.23 -11.86 25.01
C ASN A 486 14.13 -11.10 25.76
N ARG A 487 12.86 -11.31 25.42
CA ARG A 487 11.73 -10.71 26.15
C ARG A 487 11.70 -11.11 27.63
N GLN A 488 12.01 -12.38 27.94
CA GLN A 488 12.07 -12.85 29.32
C GLN A 488 13.24 -12.20 30.09
N VAL A 489 14.39 -12.02 29.45
CA VAL A 489 15.55 -11.31 30.05
C VAL A 489 15.18 -9.88 30.39
N GLU A 490 14.62 -9.14 29.46
CA GLU A 490 14.23 -7.74 29.68
C GLU A 490 13.13 -7.60 30.73
N ALA A 491 12.15 -8.50 30.75
CA ALA A 491 11.12 -8.53 31.78
C ALA A 491 11.71 -8.82 33.18
N ALA A 492 12.68 -9.74 33.28
CA ALA A 492 13.38 -10.03 34.51
C ALA A 492 14.26 -8.84 34.99
N GLU A 493 14.94 -8.16 34.07
CA GLU A 493 15.72 -6.95 34.38
C GLU A 493 14.79 -5.81 34.86
N GLN A 494 13.60 -5.62 34.26
CA GLN A 494 12.62 -4.61 34.70
C GLN A 494 12.01 -4.92 36.07
N SER A 495 11.82 -6.20 36.38
CA SER A 495 11.33 -6.64 37.71
C SER A 495 12.42 -6.75 38.78
N TYR A 496 13.68 -6.36 38.47
CA TYR A 496 14.87 -6.51 39.33
C TYR A 496 15.14 -7.97 39.75
N ASP A 497 14.66 -8.95 39.01
CA ASP A 497 15.00 -10.37 39.21
C ASP A 497 16.32 -10.69 38.48
N LEU A 498 17.41 -10.22 39.11
CA LEU A 498 18.77 -10.31 38.55
C LEU A 498 19.27 -11.74 38.41
N GLU A 499 18.78 -12.66 39.26
CA GLU A 499 19.17 -14.07 39.20
C GLU A 499 18.63 -14.75 37.96
N LYS A 500 17.33 -14.58 37.71
CA LYS A 500 16.67 -15.09 36.50
C LYS A 500 17.17 -14.42 35.22
N ALA A 501 17.42 -13.10 35.27
CA ALA A 501 17.99 -12.38 34.15
C ALA A 501 19.39 -12.91 33.79
N ALA A 502 20.24 -13.21 34.82
CA ALA A 502 21.58 -13.76 34.60
C ALA A 502 21.52 -15.20 34.02
N GLU A 503 20.63 -16.07 34.54
CA GLU A 503 20.44 -17.45 34.02
C GLU A 503 20.05 -17.41 32.54
N LEU A 504 19.10 -16.59 32.19
CA LEU A 504 18.62 -16.49 30.81
C LEU A 504 19.68 -15.88 29.87
N LYS A 505 20.32 -14.78 30.29
CA LYS A 505 21.25 -13.99 29.48
C LYS A 505 22.58 -14.69 29.24
N TYR A 506 23.09 -15.38 30.24
CA TYR A 506 24.41 -16.02 30.18
C TYR A 506 24.34 -17.56 30.01
N GLY A 507 23.17 -18.17 30.27
CA GLY A 507 22.96 -19.58 30.11
C GLY A 507 22.21 -19.94 28.83
N ARG A 508 20.90 -19.73 28.81
CA ARG A 508 20.01 -20.23 27.74
C ARG A 508 20.13 -19.48 26.42
N LEU A 509 20.27 -18.14 26.45
CA LEU A 509 20.35 -17.33 25.25
C LEU A 509 21.61 -17.63 24.39
N PRO A 510 22.84 -17.74 24.97
CA PRO A 510 24.03 -18.10 24.20
C PRO A 510 23.94 -19.53 23.63
N GLU A 511 23.31 -20.44 24.33
CA GLU A 511 23.12 -21.81 23.84
C GLU A 511 22.19 -21.86 22.63
N ALA A 512 21.03 -21.18 22.70
CA ALA A 512 20.11 -21.07 21.55
C ALA A 512 20.78 -20.37 20.35
N LYS A 513 21.58 -19.32 20.58
CA LYS A 513 22.34 -18.64 19.51
C LYS A 513 23.37 -19.57 18.86
N ARG A 514 24.11 -20.37 19.66
CA ARG A 514 25.07 -21.36 19.11
C ARG A 514 24.36 -22.44 18.29
N GLN A 515 23.20 -22.91 18.74
CA GLN A 515 22.40 -23.90 17.98
C GLN A 515 21.94 -23.31 16.66
N LEU A 516 21.51 -22.05 16.65
CA LEU A 516 21.12 -21.34 15.44
C LEU A 516 22.29 -21.21 14.46
N GLU A 517 23.48 -20.74 14.94
CA GLU A 517 24.67 -20.61 14.12
C GLU A 517 25.12 -21.96 13.54
N ALA A 518 25.11 -23.02 14.33
CA ALA A 518 25.48 -24.36 13.87
C ALA A 518 24.54 -24.87 12.78
N LEU A 519 23.23 -24.60 12.93
CA LEU A 519 22.23 -25.00 11.95
C LEU A 519 22.37 -24.17 10.67
N GLU A 520 22.56 -22.85 10.78
CA GLU A 520 22.79 -21.95 9.65
C GLU A 520 24.08 -22.25 8.86
N GLN A 521 25.12 -22.74 9.53
CA GLN A 521 26.36 -23.17 8.87
C GLN A 521 26.19 -24.53 8.17
N SER A 522 25.26 -25.36 8.62
CA SER A 522 24.98 -26.67 8.01
C SER A 522 24.05 -26.58 6.78
N LEU A 523 23.41 -25.42 6.57
CA LEU A 523 22.60 -25.19 5.38
C LEU A 523 23.49 -25.10 4.14
N PRO A 524 23.14 -25.74 3.02
CA PRO A 524 23.90 -25.62 1.78
C PRO A 524 23.91 -24.16 1.32
N LYS A 525 25.08 -23.63 1.04
CA LYS A 525 25.30 -22.29 0.50
C LYS A 525 25.62 -22.43 -0.98
N GLY A 526 24.64 -22.18 -1.86
CA GLY A 526 24.88 -22.20 -3.29
C GLY A 526 23.66 -21.80 -4.12
N GLU A 527 23.90 -21.50 -5.40
CA GLU A 527 22.87 -21.14 -6.40
C GLU A 527 21.91 -22.30 -6.75
N GLU A 528 22.14 -23.51 -6.19
CA GLU A 528 21.33 -24.71 -6.44
C GLU A 528 20.17 -24.88 -5.42
N ASN A 529 19.98 -23.96 -4.49
CA ASN A 529 18.87 -24.03 -3.54
C ASN A 529 17.54 -23.70 -4.21
N LEU A 530 16.54 -24.57 -4.01
CA LEU A 530 15.17 -24.37 -4.51
C LEU A 530 14.40 -23.30 -3.72
N LEU A 531 14.79 -23.06 -2.47
CA LEU A 531 14.18 -22.07 -1.58
C LEU A 531 15.17 -20.94 -1.24
N HIS A 532 14.70 -19.73 -1.43
CA HIS A 532 15.36 -18.51 -0.95
C HIS A 532 14.79 -18.15 0.42
N ASP A 533 15.62 -18.10 1.44
CA ASP A 533 15.22 -17.74 2.83
C ASP A 533 15.58 -16.29 3.17
N ARG A 534 16.09 -15.52 2.19
CA ARG A 534 16.65 -14.19 2.39
C ARG A 534 16.06 -13.18 1.41
N VAL A 535 15.62 -12.06 1.95
CA VAL A 535 15.28 -10.86 1.16
C VAL A 535 16.55 -10.13 0.79
N THR A 536 16.77 -9.90 -0.49
CA THR A 536 17.89 -9.15 -1.06
C THR A 536 17.39 -7.90 -1.77
N ASP A 537 18.30 -7.10 -2.30
CA ASP A 537 17.98 -5.93 -3.14
C ASP A 537 17.22 -6.31 -4.42
N GLU A 538 17.38 -7.53 -4.93
CA GLU A 538 16.66 -8.02 -6.10
C GLU A 538 15.16 -8.18 -5.84
N GLU A 539 14.76 -8.74 -4.69
CA GLU A 539 13.36 -8.88 -4.31
C GLU A 539 12.69 -7.51 -4.11
N ILE A 540 13.39 -6.59 -3.45
CA ILE A 540 12.94 -5.20 -3.31
C ILE A 540 12.76 -4.56 -4.69
N ALA A 541 13.72 -4.72 -5.59
CA ALA A 541 13.63 -4.18 -6.94
C ALA A 541 12.44 -4.74 -7.74
N LYS A 542 12.15 -6.05 -7.62
CA LYS A 542 10.98 -6.70 -8.23
C LYS A 542 9.65 -6.13 -7.72
N ILE A 543 9.57 -5.80 -6.43
CA ILE A 543 8.34 -5.20 -5.86
C ILE A 543 8.18 -3.77 -6.35
N VAL A 544 9.25 -2.98 -6.34
CA VAL A 544 9.23 -1.62 -6.89
C VAL A 544 8.80 -1.64 -8.37
N GLU A 545 9.32 -2.60 -9.15
CA GLU A 545 8.90 -2.82 -10.54
C GLU A 545 7.38 -3.11 -10.64
N ARG A 546 6.85 -3.94 -9.75
CA ARG A 546 5.42 -4.27 -9.73
C ARG A 546 4.55 -3.05 -9.38
N TRP A 547 4.97 -2.24 -8.42
CA TRP A 547 4.21 -1.06 -7.98
C TRP A 547 4.26 0.09 -8.97
N THR A 548 5.42 0.30 -9.57
CA THR A 548 5.68 1.46 -10.45
C THR A 548 5.58 1.13 -11.93
N GLY A 549 5.64 -0.14 -12.31
CA GLY A 549 5.78 -0.58 -13.70
C GLY A 549 7.16 -0.32 -14.31
N ILE A 550 8.15 0.06 -13.50
CA ILE A 550 9.51 0.38 -13.93
C ILE A 550 10.39 -0.85 -13.74
N PRO A 551 11.09 -1.37 -14.75
CA PRO A 551 11.93 -2.57 -14.64
C PRO A 551 13.22 -2.31 -13.84
N VAL A 552 13.06 -2.02 -12.53
CA VAL A 552 14.15 -1.62 -11.64
C VAL A 552 15.18 -2.74 -11.46
N SER A 553 14.76 -4.00 -11.45
CA SER A 553 15.64 -5.17 -11.35
C SER A 553 16.69 -5.23 -12.48
N ARG A 554 16.30 -4.79 -13.67
CA ARG A 554 17.20 -4.69 -14.83
C ARG A 554 18.05 -3.42 -14.84
N LEU A 555 17.55 -2.35 -14.19
CA LEU A 555 18.24 -1.07 -14.13
C LEU A 555 19.46 -1.08 -13.21
N VAL A 556 19.48 -1.91 -12.16
CA VAL A 556 20.56 -1.94 -11.18
C VAL A 556 21.82 -2.65 -11.71
N GLN A 557 21.68 -3.72 -12.47
CA GLN A 557 22.82 -4.51 -12.95
C GLN A 557 23.35 -4.13 -14.35
N GLY A 558 22.48 -3.62 -15.23
CA GLY A 558 22.84 -3.34 -16.62
C GLY A 558 22.87 -1.86 -17.01
N GLU A 559 22.54 -0.93 -16.12
CA GLU A 559 22.35 0.48 -16.47
C GLU A 559 23.64 1.14 -17.03
N ARG A 560 24.78 0.83 -16.45
CA ARG A 560 26.07 1.37 -16.93
C ARG A 560 26.42 0.85 -18.32
N GLU A 561 26.28 -0.45 -18.55
CA GLU A 561 26.57 -1.05 -19.86
C GLU A 561 25.56 -0.59 -20.93
N LYS A 562 24.27 -0.58 -20.60
CA LYS A 562 23.23 -0.05 -21.50
C LYS A 562 23.45 1.41 -21.87
N LEU A 563 23.88 2.25 -20.92
CA LEU A 563 24.16 3.67 -21.16
C LEU A 563 25.42 3.88 -22.00
N LEU A 564 26.45 3.02 -21.84
CA LEU A 564 27.67 3.08 -22.63
C LEU A 564 27.43 2.70 -24.10
N HIS A 565 26.47 1.77 -24.37
CA HIS A 565 26.09 1.29 -25.72
C HIS A 565 24.74 1.85 -26.20
N LEU A 566 24.26 2.97 -25.57
CA LEU A 566 22.98 3.57 -25.92
C LEU A 566 22.95 4.05 -27.37
N ASP A 567 24.04 4.61 -27.88
CA ASP A 567 24.18 5.08 -29.25
C ASP A 567 24.02 3.93 -30.27
N GLU A 568 24.60 2.78 -30.03
CA GLU A 568 24.45 1.57 -30.88
C GLU A 568 23.00 1.12 -30.92
N THR A 569 22.33 1.07 -29.78
CA THR A 569 20.91 0.71 -29.66
C THR A 569 20.01 1.69 -30.43
N LEU A 570 20.29 2.99 -30.33
CA LEU A 570 19.54 4.01 -31.05
C LEU A 570 19.78 3.97 -32.54
N ARG A 571 21.05 3.81 -33.00
CA ARG A 571 21.43 3.71 -34.42
C ARG A 571 20.82 2.49 -35.10
N ALA A 572 20.60 1.39 -34.38
CA ALA A 572 19.99 0.19 -34.97
C ALA A 572 18.54 0.47 -35.45
N ARG A 573 17.84 1.42 -34.90
CA ARG A 573 16.43 1.73 -35.25
C ARG A 573 16.26 3.11 -35.92
N VAL A 574 17.10 4.09 -35.58
CA VAL A 574 17.04 5.44 -36.12
C VAL A 574 18.13 5.63 -37.15
N VAL A 575 17.74 5.48 -38.42
CA VAL A 575 18.66 5.47 -39.55
C VAL A 575 18.89 6.91 -40.05
N GLY A 576 20.17 7.26 -40.32
CA GLY A 576 20.55 8.48 -41.01
C GLY A 576 20.52 9.75 -40.15
N GLN A 577 20.49 9.62 -38.83
CA GLN A 577 20.42 10.73 -37.88
C GLN A 577 21.53 10.66 -36.80
N GLU A 578 22.77 10.41 -37.24
CA GLU A 578 23.91 10.15 -36.35
C GLU A 578 24.13 11.29 -35.36
N GLU A 579 24.10 12.57 -35.82
CA GLU A 579 24.29 13.74 -34.97
C GLU A 579 23.19 13.84 -33.89
N ALA A 580 21.94 13.48 -34.24
CA ALA A 580 20.84 13.49 -33.30
C ALA A 580 20.99 12.41 -32.24
N VAL A 581 21.42 11.19 -32.64
CA VAL A 581 21.65 10.10 -31.71
C VAL A 581 22.80 10.43 -30.76
N GLU A 582 23.90 10.99 -31.28
CA GLU A 582 25.07 11.36 -30.49
C GLU A 582 24.74 12.44 -29.45
N ALA A 583 24.10 13.53 -29.86
CA ALA A 583 23.70 14.64 -28.97
C ALA A 583 22.78 14.16 -27.81
N VAL A 584 21.80 13.30 -28.14
CA VAL A 584 20.88 12.76 -27.12
C VAL A 584 21.62 11.80 -26.19
N THR A 585 22.48 10.94 -26.72
CA THR A 585 23.25 9.99 -25.90
C THR A 585 24.17 10.71 -24.94
N GLU A 586 24.93 11.71 -25.39
CA GLU A 586 25.83 12.48 -24.54
C GLU A 586 25.11 13.22 -23.42
N ALA A 587 23.97 13.86 -23.72
CA ALA A 587 23.18 14.56 -22.72
C ALA A 587 22.64 13.60 -21.63
N ILE A 588 22.16 12.43 -22.03
CA ILE A 588 21.67 11.41 -21.11
C ILE A 588 22.81 10.84 -20.26
N GLN A 589 23.98 10.57 -20.87
CA GLN A 589 25.15 10.09 -20.13
C GLN A 589 25.63 11.12 -19.10
N ARG A 590 25.65 12.43 -19.44
CA ARG A 590 25.97 13.50 -18.50
C ARG A 590 25.01 13.54 -17.31
N SER A 591 23.71 13.44 -17.56
CA SER A 591 22.68 13.44 -16.51
C SER A 591 22.83 12.22 -15.59
N ARG A 592 22.97 11.02 -16.17
CA ARG A 592 23.10 9.77 -15.41
C ARG A 592 24.44 9.60 -14.68
N ALA A 593 25.49 10.28 -15.13
CA ALA A 593 26.75 10.37 -14.40
C ALA A 593 26.68 11.26 -13.14
N GLY A 594 25.54 11.93 -12.90
CA GLY A 594 25.37 12.82 -11.73
C GLY A 594 26.08 14.17 -11.85
N ILE A 595 26.44 14.59 -13.06
CA ILE A 595 27.13 15.86 -13.31
C ILE A 595 26.14 17.00 -13.54
N GLN A 596 24.92 16.68 -13.95
CA GLN A 596 23.83 17.63 -14.17
C GLN A 596 23.08 17.97 -12.86
N ASP A 597 22.40 19.12 -12.83
CA ASP A 597 21.55 19.52 -11.69
C ASP A 597 20.47 18.47 -11.40
N PRO A 598 20.42 17.89 -10.19
CA PRO A 598 19.45 16.85 -9.83
C PRO A 598 18.00 17.34 -9.81
N ASN A 599 17.77 18.65 -9.83
CA ASN A 599 16.43 19.23 -9.85
C ASN A 599 15.83 19.37 -11.25
N ARG A 600 16.57 19.05 -12.31
CA ARG A 600 16.12 19.14 -13.70
C ARG A 600 15.71 17.78 -14.26
N PRO A 601 14.89 17.71 -15.32
CA PRO A 601 14.63 16.48 -16.06
C PRO A 601 15.92 15.80 -16.54
N ILE A 602 15.89 14.48 -16.80
CA ILE A 602 17.05 13.70 -17.30
C ILE A 602 17.63 14.30 -18.58
N GLY A 603 16.78 14.82 -19.43
CA GLY A 603 17.18 15.52 -20.67
C GLY A 603 16.00 16.29 -21.25
N SER A 604 16.32 17.39 -21.92
CA SER A 604 15.35 18.27 -22.58
C SER A 604 15.84 18.66 -23.98
N PHE A 605 15.11 18.22 -25.00
CA PHE A 605 15.53 18.29 -26.39
C PHE A 605 14.50 19.01 -27.27
N LEU A 606 14.99 19.85 -28.20
CA LEU A 606 14.17 20.37 -29.28
C LEU A 606 14.62 19.76 -30.62
N PHE A 607 13.75 18.94 -31.22
CA PHE A 607 14.00 18.27 -32.48
C PHE A 607 13.43 19.06 -33.67
N LEU A 608 14.30 19.54 -34.53
CA LEU A 608 13.97 20.40 -35.67
C LEU A 608 14.20 19.65 -36.97
N GLY A 609 13.26 19.70 -37.88
CA GLY A 609 13.45 19.11 -39.22
C GLY A 609 12.15 18.73 -39.92
N PRO A 610 12.25 18.28 -41.18
CA PRO A 610 11.07 17.93 -41.96
C PRO A 610 10.26 16.79 -41.33
N THR A 611 9.07 16.55 -41.86
CA THR A 611 8.23 15.44 -41.38
C THR A 611 8.78 14.10 -41.89
N GLY A 612 8.62 13.05 -41.08
CA GLY A 612 8.97 11.68 -41.50
C GLY A 612 10.47 11.34 -41.47
N VAL A 613 11.33 12.18 -40.85
CA VAL A 613 12.78 11.94 -40.73
C VAL A 613 13.20 11.14 -39.51
N GLY A 614 12.24 10.73 -38.63
CA GLY A 614 12.52 9.87 -37.49
C GLY A 614 12.46 10.53 -36.11
N LYS A 615 12.00 11.78 -35.98
CA LYS A 615 11.89 12.48 -34.67
C LYS A 615 11.13 11.66 -33.62
N THR A 616 9.93 11.21 -33.96
CA THR A 616 9.10 10.38 -33.07
C THR A 616 9.66 8.97 -32.87
N GLU A 617 10.38 8.40 -33.87
CA GLU A 617 10.99 7.08 -33.76
C GLU A 617 12.16 7.10 -32.75
N LEU A 618 12.96 8.19 -32.72
CA LEU A 618 14.00 8.34 -31.70
C LEU A 618 13.40 8.37 -30.30
N ALA A 619 12.30 9.13 -30.10
CA ALA A 619 11.61 9.19 -28.82
C ALA A 619 11.12 7.79 -28.35
N LYS A 620 10.51 7.00 -29.26
CA LYS A 620 10.09 5.63 -28.99
C LYS A 620 11.25 4.70 -28.68
N THR A 621 12.31 4.79 -29.48
CA THR A 621 13.49 3.95 -29.29
C THR A 621 14.18 4.27 -27.98
N LEU A 622 14.20 5.55 -27.61
CA LEU A 622 14.74 6.02 -26.33
C LEU A 622 13.92 5.50 -25.14
N ALA A 623 12.57 5.55 -25.22
CA ALA A 623 11.70 4.98 -24.21
C ALA A 623 11.97 3.48 -24.05
N LYS A 624 12.13 2.73 -25.15
CA LYS A 624 12.47 1.31 -25.11
C LYS A 624 13.86 1.04 -24.54
N ALA A 625 14.85 1.84 -24.90
CA ALA A 625 16.23 1.63 -24.47
C ALA A 625 16.44 1.93 -22.97
N LEU A 626 15.79 3.00 -22.46
CA LEU A 626 15.98 3.46 -21.09
C LEU A 626 14.94 2.92 -20.10
N PHE A 627 13.72 2.67 -20.58
CA PHE A 627 12.58 2.26 -19.73
C PHE A 627 12.01 0.89 -20.16
N ASP A 628 12.72 0.14 -21.00
CA ASP A 628 12.43 -1.21 -21.50
C ASP A 628 11.05 -1.38 -22.20
N ASP A 629 10.23 -0.33 -22.28
CA ASP A 629 8.92 -0.34 -22.95
C ASP A 629 8.70 0.91 -23.81
N GLU A 630 8.29 0.72 -25.06
CA GLU A 630 7.93 1.81 -25.98
C GLU A 630 6.68 2.57 -25.51
N ASN A 631 5.84 1.96 -24.68
CA ASN A 631 4.64 2.55 -24.11
C ASN A 631 4.94 3.50 -22.92
N ASN A 632 6.18 3.54 -22.43
CA ASN A 632 6.63 4.53 -21.45
C ASN A 632 6.93 5.88 -22.12
N MET A 633 6.03 6.28 -23.02
CA MET A 633 6.03 7.55 -23.71
C MET A 633 4.66 8.23 -23.57
N VAL A 634 4.67 9.46 -23.07
CA VAL A 634 3.52 10.36 -23.02
C VAL A 634 3.58 11.27 -24.22
N ARG A 635 2.65 11.16 -25.15
CA ARG A 635 2.59 12.03 -26.33
C ARG A 635 1.48 13.06 -26.18
N ILE A 636 1.84 14.33 -26.36
CA ILE A 636 0.94 15.48 -26.31
C ILE A 636 1.10 16.23 -27.64
N ASP A 637 0.00 16.32 -28.40
CA ASP A 637 -0.05 17.07 -29.65
C ASP A 637 -0.38 18.54 -29.34
N MET A 638 0.58 19.43 -29.60
CA MET A 638 0.44 20.84 -29.27
C MET A 638 -0.57 21.56 -30.18
N SER A 639 -1.01 20.95 -31.25
CA SER A 639 -2.10 21.50 -32.08
C SER A 639 -3.45 21.54 -31.34
N GLU A 640 -3.62 20.75 -30.29
CA GLU A 640 -4.80 20.78 -29.42
C GLU A 640 -4.74 21.92 -28.36
N TYR A 641 -3.58 22.58 -28.22
CA TYR A 641 -3.31 23.58 -27.18
C TYR A 641 -3.01 24.97 -27.75
N MET A 642 -3.67 25.31 -28.84
CA MET A 642 -3.54 26.62 -29.53
C MET A 642 -4.24 27.77 -28.80
N GLU A 643 -5.24 27.45 -27.96
CA GLU A 643 -6.04 28.42 -27.23
C GLU A 643 -5.61 28.56 -25.78
N LYS A 644 -5.76 29.76 -25.19
CA LYS A 644 -5.38 30.05 -23.81
C LYS A 644 -6.04 29.09 -22.80
N PHE A 645 -7.31 28.76 -22.99
CA PHE A 645 -8.04 27.83 -22.09
C PHE A 645 -7.56 26.38 -22.19
N ALA A 646 -6.90 26.02 -23.26
CA ALA A 646 -6.39 24.66 -23.43
C ALA A 646 -5.25 24.35 -22.46
N VAL A 647 -4.52 25.36 -21.94
CA VAL A 647 -3.45 25.16 -20.94
C VAL A 647 -3.98 24.52 -19.66
N SER A 648 -5.21 24.83 -19.25
CA SER A 648 -5.85 24.20 -18.10
C SER A 648 -6.06 22.70 -18.28
N ARG A 649 -6.12 22.18 -19.50
CA ARG A 649 -6.18 20.74 -19.78
C ARG A 649 -4.84 20.04 -19.50
N LEU A 650 -3.71 20.75 -19.56
CA LEU A 650 -2.40 20.17 -19.25
C LEU A 650 -2.19 19.95 -17.75
N ILE A 651 -2.55 20.95 -16.93
CA ILE A 651 -2.28 20.97 -15.49
C ILE A 651 -3.54 20.85 -14.62
N GLY A 652 -4.72 20.79 -15.23
CA GLY A 652 -6.01 20.71 -14.56
C GLY A 652 -6.77 22.03 -14.54
N ALA A 653 -8.11 21.96 -14.48
CA ALA A 653 -9.00 23.09 -14.41
C ALA A 653 -8.98 23.72 -13.01
N PRO A 654 -9.09 25.06 -12.86
CA PRO A 654 -9.20 25.71 -11.57
C PRO A 654 -10.45 25.28 -10.79
N PRO A 655 -10.47 25.40 -9.44
CA PRO A 655 -11.63 25.08 -8.64
C PRO A 655 -12.91 25.75 -9.12
N GLY A 656 -14.00 25.01 -9.26
CA GLY A 656 -15.28 25.51 -9.72
C GLY A 656 -15.54 25.43 -11.24
N TYR A 657 -14.55 25.00 -12.03
CA TYR A 657 -14.72 24.73 -13.47
C TYR A 657 -14.95 23.25 -13.76
N VAL A 658 -15.64 22.95 -14.86
CA VAL A 658 -15.84 21.58 -15.35
C VAL A 658 -14.50 20.92 -15.64
N GLY A 659 -14.29 19.67 -15.15
CA GLY A 659 -13.04 18.94 -15.30
C GLY A 659 -12.03 19.14 -14.16
N TYR A 660 -12.37 19.84 -13.08
CA TYR A 660 -11.49 20.01 -11.91
C TYR A 660 -11.11 18.66 -11.26
N GLU A 661 -12.06 17.74 -11.18
CA GLU A 661 -11.83 16.41 -10.57
C GLU A 661 -11.01 15.46 -11.46
N GLU A 662 -10.99 15.69 -12.78
CA GLU A 662 -10.29 14.84 -13.74
C GLU A 662 -8.76 15.02 -13.73
N GLY A 663 -8.28 16.14 -13.17
CA GLY A 663 -6.84 16.48 -13.19
C GLY A 663 -6.34 16.93 -14.57
N GLY A 664 -5.04 17.26 -14.68
CA GLY A 664 -4.43 17.66 -15.94
C GLY A 664 -3.91 16.47 -16.75
N GLN A 665 -4.06 16.49 -18.07
CA GLN A 665 -3.60 15.40 -18.95
C GLN A 665 -2.10 15.15 -18.82
N LEU A 666 -1.28 16.18 -18.78
CA LEU A 666 0.17 16.05 -18.60
C LEU A 666 0.51 15.60 -17.17
N THR A 667 -0.04 16.27 -16.17
CA THR A 667 0.27 16.01 -14.78
C THR A 667 -0.17 14.62 -14.33
N GLU A 668 -1.37 14.16 -14.72
CA GLU A 668 -1.85 12.81 -14.42
C GLU A 668 -1.07 11.72 -15.17
N ALA A 669 -0.71 11.97 -16.44
CA ALA A 669 0.07 11.01 -17.22
C ALA A 669 1.46 10.78 -16.61
N VAL A 670 2.15 11.86 -16.21
CA VAL A 670 3.49 11.77 -15.59
C VAL A 670 3.41 11.25 -14.17
N ARG A 671 2.38 11.62 -13.39
CA ARG A 671 2.16 11.05 -12.07
C ARG A 671 2.00 9.53 -12.09
N ARG A 672 1.31 9.00 -13.12
CA ARG A 672 1.14 7.56 -13.32
C ARG A 672 2.38 6.89 -13.91
N LYS A 673 3.18 7.61 -14.69
CA LYS A 673 4.39 7.13 -15.33
C LYS A 673 5.54 8.11 -15.12
N PRO A 674 6.11 8.19 -13.91
CA PRO A 674 7.15 9.17 -13.58
C PRO A 674 8.46 8.92 -14.33
N TYR A 675 8.66 7.71 -14.86
CA TYR A 675 9.76 7.34 -15.75
C TYR A 675 9.24 7.19 -17.17
N SER A 676 9.27 8.28 -17.92
CA SER A 676 8.73 8.29 -19.27
C SER A 676 9.43 9.33 -20.16
N VAL A 677 9.31 9.12 -21.46
CA VAL A 677 9.62 10.14 -22.45
C VAL A 677 8.37 10.95 -22.70
N VAL A 678 8.40 12.23 -22.41
CA VAL A 678 7.29 13.15 -22.69
C VAL A 678 7.57 13.85 -24.01
N LEU A 679 6.77 13.52 -25.03
CA LEU A 679 6.88 14.05 -26.38
C LEU A 679 5.82 15.13 -26.62
N PHE A 680 6.25 16.39 -26.75
CA PHE A 680 5.43 17.50 -27.20
C PHE A 680 5.58 17.66 -28.71
N ASP A 681 4.56 17.28 -29.46
CA ASP A 681 4.60 17.27 -30.92
C ASP A 681 4.08 18.61 -31.48
N GLU A 682 4.73 19.13 -32.52
CA GLU A 682 4.40 20.41 -33.19
C GLU A 682 4.34 21.62 -32.23
N VAL A 683 5.38 21.79 -31.40
CA VAL A 683 5.43 22.78 -30.32
C VAL A 683 5.24 24.25 -30.81
N GLU A 684 5.55 24.55 -32.04
CA GLU A 684 5.32 25.85 -32.65
C GLU A 684 3.86 26.28 -32.74
N LYS A 685 2.92 25.34 -32.59
CA LYS A 685 1.47 25.57 -32.60
C LYS A 685 0.90 25.92 -31.24
N ALA A 686 1.66 25.69 -30.17
CA ALA A 686 1.19 25.87 -28.80
C ALA A 686 0.95 27.36 -28.47
N HIS A 687 -0.06 27.65 -27.65
CA HIS A 687 -0.25 28.95 -27.06
C HIS A 687 0.93 29.35 -26.16
N SER A 688 1.23 30.67 -26.10
CA SER A 688 2.38 31.20 -25.34
C SER A 688 2.38 30.83 -23.86
N ASP A 689 1.23 30.60 -23.25
CA ASP A 689 1.10 30.23 -21.84
C ASP A 689 1.53 28.75 -21.56
N VAL A 690 1.56 27.88 -22.57
CA VAL A 690 2.11 26.53 -22.45
C VAL A 690 3.60 26.60 -22.12
N PHE A 691 4.33 27.52 -22.70
CA PHE A 691 5.76 27.69 -22.44
C PHE A 691 6.06 28.12 -21.00
N ASN A 692 5.13 28.78 -20.31
CA ASN A 692 5.30 29.11 -18.90
C ASN A 692 5.27 27.83 -18.04
N VAL A 693 4.42 26.85 -18.37
CA VAL A 693 4.40 25.54 -17.71
C VAL A 693 5.67 24.75 -18.03
N LEU A 694 6.09 24.75 -19.29
CA LEU A 694 7.34 24.06 -19.71
C LEU A 694 8.57 24.67 -19.04
N LEU A 695 8.64 26.01 -18.87
CA LEU A 695 9.71 26.67 -18.14
C LEU A 695 9.81 26.19 -16.69
N GLN A 696 8.68 26.06 -16.00
CA GLN A 696 8.66 25.54 -14.64
C GLN A 696 9.20 24.10 -14.58
N ILE A 697 8.83 23.25 -15.55
CA ILE A 697 9.36 21.88 -15.63
C ILE A 697 10.87 21.89 -15.88
N LEU A 698 11.35 22.72 -16.81
CA LEU A 698 12.76 22.79 -17.19
C LEU A 698 13.65 23.35 -16.07
N ASP A 699 13.13 24.24 -15.22
CA ASP A 699 13.88 24.86 -14.12
C ASP A 699 13.85 24.05 -12.84
N ASP A 700 12.62 23.73 -12.39
CA ASP A 700 12.39 23.12 -11.08
C ASP A 700 12.18 21.60 -11.14
N GLY A 701 12.06 21.01 -12.34
CA GLY A 701 11.74 19.59 -12.55
C GLY A 701 10.40 19.17 -11.96
N ARG A 702 9.48 20.11 -11.71
CA ARG A 702 8.18 19.85 -11.11
C ARG A 702 7.13 20.85 -11.55
N VAL A 703 5.85 20.45 -11.47
CA VAL A 703 4.70 21.31 -11.71
C VAL A 703 3.65 21.06 -10.64
N THR A 704 3.05 22.11 -10.12
CA THR A 704 1.88 22.00 -9.24
C THR A 704 0.61 21.98 -10.08
N ASP A 705 -0.21 20.94 -9.93
CA ASP A 705 -1.49 20.82 -10.61
C ASP A 705 -2.56 21.74 -9.99
N SER A 706 -3.72 21.80 -10.62
CA SER A 706 -4.84 22.64 -10.15
C SER A 706 -5.43 22.19 -8.81
N GLN A 707 -5.12 21.00 -8.36
CA GLN A 707 -5.54 20.45 -7.07
C GLN A 707 -4.50 20.71 -5.96
N GLY A 708 -3.41 21.41 -6.27
CA GLY A 708 -2.32 21.72 -5.34
C GLY A 708 -1.29 20.60 -5.19
N ARG A 709 -1.37 19.50 -5.96
CA ARG A 709 -0.42 18.41 -5.90
C ARG A 709 0.81 18.73 -6.75
N THR A 710 1.98 18.47 -6.21
CA THR A 710 3.25 18.63 -6.96
C THR A 710 3.55 17.34 -7.72
N VAL A 711 3.70 17.46 -9.03
CA VAL A 711 4.08 16.36 -9.93
C VAL A 711 5.55 16.50 -10.31
N ASP A 712 6.32 15.43 -10.11
CA ASP A 712 7.76 15.39 -10.33
C ASP A 712 8.08 14.94 -11.76
N PHE A 713 8.92 15.72 -12.47
CA PHE A 713 9.41 15.50 -13.83
C PHE A 713 10.91 15.18 -13.88
N LYS A 714 11.60 15.09 -12.72
CA LYS A 714 13.06 14.88 -12.67
C LYS A 714 13.52 13.57 -13.31
N ASN A 715 12.63 12.59 -13.34
CA ASN A 715 12.90 11.28 -13.95
C ASN A 715 12.36 11.16 -15.38
N THR A 716 11.91 12.26 -16.00
CA THR A 716 11.40 12.26 -17.37
C THR A 716 12.44 12.78 -18.36
N ILE A 717 12.25 12.44 -19.62
CA ILE A 717 12.98 13.02 -20.75
C ILE A 717 11.97 13.81 -21.58
N LEU A 718 12.23 15.10 -21.74
CA LEU A 718 11.36 15.99 -22.49
C LEU A 718 11.85 16.10 -23.93
N ILE A 719 11.01 15.76 -24.89
CA ILE A 719 11.28 15.91 -26.31
C ILE A 719 10.21 16.81 -26.93
N LEU A 720 10.65 17.91 -27.47
CA LEU A 720 9.80 18.84 -28.22
C LEU A 720 10.11 18.67 -29.71
N THR A 721 9.11 18.48 -30.56
CA THR A 721 9.31 18.43 -32.00
C THR A 721 8.74 19.65 -32.67
N SER A 722 9.45 20.12 -33.70
CA SER A 722 9.00 21.24 -34.52
C SER A 722 9.39 21.04 -36.00
N ASN A 723 8.58 21.62 -36.88
CA ASN A 723 8.84 21.65 -38.31
C ASN A 723 9.34 23.04 -38.77
N LEU A 724 9.58 23.96 -37.80
CA LEU A 724 10.09 25.28 -38.10
C LEU A 724 11.43 25.23 -38.82
N GLY A 725 11.57 26.02 -39.88
CA GLY A 725 12.80 26.12 -40.66
C GLY A 725 13.13 24.89 -41.51
N SER A 726 12.20 23.93 -41.66
CA SER A 726 12.42 22.71 -42.47
C SER A 726 12.81 22.99 -43.91
N GLU A 727 12.30 24.10 -44.48
CA GLU A 727 12.67 24.54 -45.86
C GLU A 727 14.15 24.90 -45.94
N TYR A 728 14.69 25.65 -44.99
CA TYR A 728 16.11 26.00 -44.94
C TYR A 728 17.01 24.78 -44.75
N LEU A 729 16.54 23.80 -43.97
CA LEU A 729 17.28 22.54 -43.80
C LEU A 729 17.29 21.67 -45.06
N LEU A 730 16.19 21.66 -45.84
CA LEU A 730 16.09 20.96 -47.10
C LEU A 730 16.97 21.58 -48.17
N GLU A 731 16.95 22.88 -48.31
CA GLU A 731 17.73 23.64 -49.27
C GLU A 731 19.24 23.69 -48.94
N GLY A 732 19.55 23.67 -47.64
CA GLY A 732 20.93 23.79 -47.14
C GLY A 732 21.64 22.48 -46.91
N THR A 733 21.04 21.35 -47.28
CA THR A 733 21.68 20.00 -47.20
C THR A 733 22.39 19.68 -48.53
N ASP A 734 23.67 19.33 -48.47
CA ASP A 734 24.45 18.86 -49.59
C ASP A 734 24.13 17.42 -50.00
N ASP A 735 24.68 16.99 -51.14
CA ASP A 735 24.52 15.62 -51.66
C ASP A 735 25.06 14.52 -50.70
N ARG A 736 25.88 14.92 -49.74
CA ARG A 736 26.43 14.04 -48.70
C ARG A 736 25.57 13.99 -47.43
N GLY A 737 24.46 14.72 -47.40
CA GLY A 737 23.55 14.82 -46.23
C GLY A 737 24.06 15.71 -45.10
N VAL A 738 25.04 16.61 -45.38
CA VAL A 738 25.54 17.55 -44.38
C VAL A 738 24.75 18.85 -44.46
N ILE A 739 24.19 19.31 -43.33
CA ILE A 739 23.49 20.62 -43.24
C ILE A 739 24.54 21.73 -43.17
N SER A 740 24.44 22.73 -44.03
CA SER A 740 25.34 23.88 -44.01
C SER A 740 25.15 24.72 -42.74
N GLU A 741 26.25 25.29 -42.24
CA GLU A 741 26.15 26.19 -41.04
C GLU A 741 25.30 27.41 -41.30
N ASP A 742 25.23 27.89 -42.54
CA ASP A 742 24.36 29.00 -42.92
C ASP A 742 22.88 28.65 -42.81
N ALA A 743 22.49 27.42 -43.15
CA ALA A 743 21.14 26.91 -42.95
C ALA A 743 20.80 26.78 -41.45
N LYS A 744 21.71 26.21 -40.66
CA LYS A 744 21.54 26.14 -39.19
C LYS A 744 21.41 27.54 -38.57
N ALA A 745 22.19 28.52 -39.01
CA ALA A 745 22.11 29.89 -38.52
C ALA A 745 20.75 30.55 -38.83
N LYS A 746 20.23 30.37 -40.06
CA LYS A 746 18.90 30.86 -40.44
C LYS A 746 17.78 30.24 -39.60
N VAL A 747 17.87 28.93 -39.34
CA VAL A 747 16.91 28.24 -38.48
C VAL A 747 17.01 28.75 -37.04
N ARG A 748 18.22 28.98 -36.51
CA ARG A 748 18.41 29.57 -35.17
C ARG A 748 17.81 30.99 -35.05
N GLU A 749 17.95 31.80 -36.08
CA GLU A 749 17.33 33.12 -36.12
C GLU A 749 15.79 33.01 -36.12
N LEU A 750 15.23 32.06 -36.88
CA LEU A 750 13.80 31.83 -36.90
C LEU A 750 13.28 31.34 -35.54
N LEU A 751 14.03 30.47 -34.85
CA LEU A 751 13.71 30.01 -33.50
C LEU A 751 13.67 31.16 -32.50
N GLN A 752 14.65 32.08 -32.53
CA GLN A 752 14.69 33.27 -31.66
C GLN A 752 13.52 34.23 -31.87
N ARG A 753 12.92 34.21 -33.07
CA ARG A 753 11.71 34.98 -33.37
C ARG A 753 10.44 34.28 -32.90
N SER A 754 10.43 32.92 -32.90
CA SER A 754 9.25 32.12 -32.58
C SER A 754 9.13 31.75 -31.10
N PHE A 755 10.25 31.60 -30.42
CA PHE A 755 10.33 31.19 -29.02
C PHE A 755 11.07 32.26 -28.19
N ARG A 756 10.70 32.39 -26.93
CA ARG A 756 11.40 33.27 -25.99
C ARG A 756 12.82 32.78 -25.75
N PRO A 757 13.82 33.68 -25.72
CA PRO A 757 15.22 33.32 -25.49
C PRO A 757 15.43 32.51 -24.19
N GLU A 758 14.69 32.87 -23.13
CA GLU A 758 14.74 32.18 -21.85
C GLU A 758 14.34 30.69 -21.96
N PHE A 759 13.40 30.38 -22.86
CA PHE A 759 12.99 28.98 -23.08
C PHE A 759 14.07 28.17 -23.83
N LEU A 760 14.62 28.75 -24.91
CA LEU A 760 15.66 28.12 -25.72
C LEU A 760 16.94 27.86 -24.91
N ASN A 761 17.30 28.74 -23.97
CA ASN A 761 18.48 28.62 -23.12
C ASN A 761 18.32 27.58 -22.01
N ARG A 762 17.11 27.05 -21.76
CA ARG A 762 16.84 26.03 -20.73
C ARG A 762 16.86 24.60 -21.29
N LEU A 763 16.84 24.46 -22.62
CA LEU A 763 16.96 23.17 -23.29
C LEU A 763 18.41 22.70 -23.24
N ASP A 764 18.60 21.42 -23.02
CA ASP A 764 19.94 20.82 -23.02
C ASP A 764 20.54 20.80 -24.41
N GLU A 765 19.74 20.44 -25.44
CA GLU A 765 20.23 20.40 -26.83
C GLU A 765 19.12 20.75 -27.84
N ILE A 766 19.53 21.47 -28.90
CA ILE A 766 18.71 21.73 -30.08
C ILE A 766 19.26 20.90 -31.24
N VAL A 767 18.49 19.89 -31.62
CA VAL A 767 18.92 18.85 -32.54
C VAL A 767 18.32 19.04 -33.94
N PHE A 768 19.18 19.11 -34.96
CA PHE A 768 18.78 19.29 -36.35
C PHE A 768 18.73 17.96 -37.07
N TYR A 769 17.53 17.60 -37.57
CA TYR A 769 17.32 16.36 -38.34
C TYR A 769 17.58 16.61 -39.81
N LYS A 770 18.39 15.72 -40.40
CA LYS A 770 18.70 15.75 -41.82
C LYS A 770 17.57 15.14 -42.66
N PRO A 771 17.37 15.61 -43.91
CA PRO A 771 16.59 14.86 -44.88
C PRO A 771 17.16 13.44 -45.07
N LEU A 772 16.29 12.46 -45.25
CA LEU A 772 16.73 11.07 -45.44
C LEU A 772 17.31 10.88 -46.85
N SER A 773 18.47 10.22 -46.97
CA SER A 773 19.04 9.81 -48.26
C SER A 773 18.33 8.55 -48.77
N LYS A 774 18.46 8.27 -50.07
CA LYS A 774 17.95 7.00 -50.67
C LYS A 774 18.52 5.76 -50.00
N GLU A 775 19.78 5.81 -49.58
CA GLU A 775 20.43 4.70 -48.85
C GLU A 775 19.80 4.51 -47.46
N SER A 776 19.53 5.60 -46.76
CA SER A 776 18.83 5.56 -45.46
C SER A 776 17.42 5.00 -45.59
N VAL A 777 16.68 5.39 -46.65
CA VAL A 777 15.34 4.87 -46.91
C VAL A 777 15.39 3.38 -47.22
N THR A 778 16.42 2.88 -47.95
CA THR A 778 16.59 1.44 -48.21
C THR A 778 16.74 0.65 -46.90
N LYS A 779 17.53 1.14 -45.94
CA LYS A 779 17.66 0.50 -44.61
C LYS A 779 16.34 0.56 -43.83
N ILE A 780 15.54 1.63 -43.97
CA ILE A 780 14.22 1.72 -43.35
C ILE A 780 13.25 0.70 -43.95
N VAL A 781 13.34 0.40 -45.26
CA VAL A 781 12.58 -0.72 -45.87
C VAL A 781 12.90 -2.03 -45.19
N ASP A 782 14.18 -2.34 -44.94
CA ASP A 782 14.59 -3.57 -44.27
C ASP A 782 13.96 -3.66 -42.86
N LEU A 783 14.04 -2.59 -42.08
CA LEU A 783 13.41 -2.53 -40.75
C LEU A 783 11.88 -2.71 -40.79
N GLN A 784 11.20 -2.23 -41.84
CA GLN A 784 9.75 -2.45 -41.98
C GLN A 784 9.43 -3.91 -42.32
N ILE A 785 10.29 -4.55 -43.16
CA ILE A 785 10.15 -5.97 -43.49
C ILE A 785 10.43 -6.86 -42.26
N ASP A 786 11.42 -6.52 -41.44
CA ASP A 786 11.69 -7.24 -40.19
C ASP A 786 10.50 -7.15 -39.22
N ARG A 787 9.84 -5.95 -39.10
CA ARG A 787 8.60 -5.82 -38.38
C ARG A 787 7.45 -6.64 -38.96
N LEU A 788 7.36 -6.76 -40.28
CA LEU A 788 6.40 -7.63 -40.94
C LEU A 788 6.68 -9.10 -40.62
N ASN A 789 7.93 -9.52 -40.71
CA ASN A 789 8.37 -10.87 -40.39
C ASN A 789 8.08 -11.24 -38.93
N SER A 790 8.26 -10.32 -37.98
CA SER A 790 7.89 -10.54 -36.56
C SER A 790 6.39 -10.83 -36.41
N ARG A 791 5.52 -10.21 -37.21
CA ARG A 791 4.07 -10.48 -37.22
C ARG A 791 3.70 -11.80 -37.92
N LEU A 792 4.51 -12.24 -38.90
CA LEU A 792 4.30 -13.47 -39.62
C LEU A 792 4.92 -14.69 -38.94
N ALA A 793 5.73 -14.48 -37.90
CA ALA A 793 6.40 -15.56 -37.17
C ALA A 793 5.41 -16.56 -36.53
N ASP A 794 4.26 -16.10 -36.06
CA ASP A 794 3.19 -16.95 -35.50
C ASP A 794 2.61 -17.92 -36.59
N GLN A 795 2.71 -17.53 -37.86
CA GLN A 795 2.28 -18.35 -39.00
C GLN A 795 3.45 -19.15 -39.62
N GLN A 796 4.65 -19.07 -39.03
CA GLN A 796 5.87 -19.68 -39.50
C GLN A 796 6.22 -19.26 -40.94
N LEU A 797 5.96 -18.00 -41.31
CA LEU A 797 6.24 -17.45 -42.64
C LEU A 797 7.29 -16.34 -42.51
N LYS A 798 8.12 -16.21 -43.54
CA LYS A 798 9.13 -15.16 -43.67
C LYS A 798 9.06 -14.52 -45.06
N VAL A 799 9.23 -13.21 -45.15
CA VAL A 799 9.26 -12.43 -46.39
C VAL A 799 10.66 -11.90 -46.60
N GLU A 800 11.19 -12.10 -47.77
CA GLU A 800 12.50 -11.58 -48.20
C GLU A 800 12.38 -10.78 -49.49
N LEU A 801 12.90 -9.54 -49.50
CA LEU A 801 12.90 -8.69 -50.68
C LEU A 801 14.20 -8.85 -51.48
N THR A 802 14.08 -9.00 -52.80
CA THR A 802 15.25 -8.88 -53.69
C THR A 802 15.78 -7.44 -53.74
N PRO A 803 17.06 -7.21 -54.10
CA PRO A 803 17.58 -5.85 -54.25
C PRO A 803 16.79 -5.02 -55.29
N ALA A 804 16.24 -5.66 -56.34
CA ALA A 804 15.40 -5.00 -57.31
C ALA A 804 14.04 -4.56 -56.74
N ALA A 805 13.41 -5.39 -55.89
CA ALA A 805 12.18 -5.02 -55.18
C ALA A 805 12.41 -3.87 -54.22
N LYS A 806 13.49 -3.87 -53.42
CA LYS A 806 13.86 -2.76 -52.55
C LYS A 806 14.07 -1.45 -53.32
N ALA A 807 14.82 -1.48 -54.40
CA ALA A 807 15.04 -0.31 -55.25
C ALA A 807 13.73 0.25 -55.82
N SER A 808 12.84 -0.62 -56.29
CA SER A 808 11.52 -0.23 -56.82
C SER A 808 10.63 0.41 -55.74
N ILE A 809 10.62 -0.10 -54.49
CA ILE A 809 9.89 0.45 -53.37
C ILE A 809 10.44 1.84 -53.02
N VAL A 810 11.76 1.99 -52.94
CA VAL A 810 12.41 3.25 -52.62
C VAL A 810 12.10 4.29 -53.71
N GLU A 811 12.20 3.95 -54.99
CA GLU A 811 11.94 4.87 -56.08
C GLU A 811 10.50 5.37 -56.14
N ALA A 812 9.55 4.48 -55.85
CA ALA A 812 8.12 4.80 -55.83
C ALA A 812 7.67 5.60 -54.61
N ALA A 813 8.34 5.44 -53.45
CA ALA A 813 7.91 6.01 -52.16
C ALA A 813 8.82 7.10 -51.61
N TYR A 814 9.95 7.39 -52.23
CA TYR A 814 10.89 8.40 -51.77
C TYR A 814 10.49 9.81 -52.20
N ASP A 815 10.26 10.68 -51.19
CA ASP A 815 10.15 12.15 -51.37
C ASP A 815 10.95 12.82 -50.23
N PRO A 816 11.98 13.62 -50.56
CA PRO A 816 12.81 14.29 -49.57
C PRO A 816 12.04 15.17 -48.58
N ARG A 817 10.88 15.72 -49.01
CA ARG A 817 10.04 16.62 -48.19
C ARG A 817 9.21 15.86 -47.14
N TYR A 818 8.84 14.61 -47.43
CA TYR A 818 7.97 13.80 -46.58
C TYR A 818 8.69 12.63 -45.89
N GLY A 819 9.98 12.45 -46.18
CA GLY A 819 10.85 11.40 -45.62
C GLY A 819 10.32 9.99 -45.78
N ALA A 820 10.31 9.20 -44.71
CA ALA A 820 9.83 7.81 -44.72
C ALA A 820 8.31 7.66 -44.57
N ARG A 821 7.54 8.73 -44.42
CA ARG A 821 6.07 8.65 -44.18
C ARG A 821 5.30 8.02 -45.38
N PRO A 822 5.59 8.36 -46.62
CA PRO A 822 4.98 7.70 -47.80
C PRO A 822 5.36 6.22 -47.90
N LEU A 823 6.57 5.84 -47.51
CA LEU A 823 7.09 4.48 -47.58
C LEU A 823 6.20 3.46 -46.85
N ARG A 824 5.83 3.75 -45.60
CA ARG A 824 4.97 2.86 -44.81
C ARG A 824 3.63 2.62 -45.51
N ARG A 825 3.02 3.68 -46.05
CA ARG A 825 1.75 3.58 -46.75
C ARG A 825 1.89 2.76 -48.04
N TYR A 826 3.00 2.96 -48.76
CA TYR A 826 3.28 2.22 -49.99
C TYR A 826 3.46 0.72 -49.70
N ILE A 827 4.27 0.36 -48.68
CA ILE A 827 4.47 -1.05 -48.27
C ILE A 827 3.13 -1.66 -47.87
N GLN A 828 2.31 -0.98 -47.13
CA GLN A 828 1.00 -1.47 -46.69
C GLN A 828 0.06 -1.74 -47.87
N HIS A 829 -0.01 -0.83 -48.84
CA HIS A 829 -0.93 -0.98 -49.95
C HIS A 829 -0.43 -1.96 -51.03
N THR A 830 0.86 -1.99 -51.30
CA THR A 830 1.40 -2.80 -52.40
C THR A 830 1.89 -4.19 -51.97
N LEU A 831 2.56 -4.26 -50.81
CA LEU A 831 3.13 -5.51 -50.31
C LEU A 831 2.16 -6.23 -49.33
N GLU A 832 1.78 -5.60 -48.23
CA GLU A 832 0.95 -6.26 -47.18
C GLU A 832 -0.44 -6.65 -47.72
N THR A 833 -1.08 -5.80 -48.53
CA THR A 833 -2.39 -6.10 -49.09
C THR A 833 -2.32 -7.30 -50.07
N LYS A 834 -1.34 -7.31 -50.97
CA LYS A 834 -1.18 -8.42 -51.90
C LYS A 834 -0.82 -9.73 -51.18
N LEU A 835 0.10 -9.64 -50.20
CA LEU A 835 0.49 -10.77 -49.34
C LEU A 835 -0.71 -11.34 -48.59
N SER A 836 -1.54 -10.49 -47.99
CA SER A 836 -2.77 -10.91 -47.27
C SER A 836 -3.73 -11.65 -48.23
N GLN A 837 -3.91 -11.18 -49.46
CA GLN A 837 -4.75 -11.86 -50.45
C GLN A 837 -4.21 -13.24 -50.79
N SER A 838 -2.88 -13.40 -51.01
CA SER A 838 -2.26 -14.69 -51.30
C SER A 838 -2.30 -15.66 -50.12
N LEU A 839 -2.17 -15.14 -48.88
CA LEU A 839 -2.35 -15.94 -47.66
C LEU A 839 -3.79 -16.45 -47.51
N LEU A 840 -4.80 -15.59 -47.75
CA LEU A 840 -6.20 -15.98 -47.70
C LEU A 840 -6.58 -17.00 -48.79
N ARG A 841 -5.86 -17.02 -49.93
CA ARG A 841 -6.03 -18.01 -50.98
C ARG A 841 -5.29 -19.33 -50.72
N GLY A 842 -4.51 -19.39 -49.61
CA GLY A 842 -3.76 -20.60 -49.29
C GLY A 842 -2.56 -20.88 -50.25
N GLU A 843 -2.01 -19.82 -50.86
CA GLU A 843 -0.90 -19.97 -51.82
C GLU A 843 0.44 -20.28 -51.14
N PHE A 844 0.56 -20.01 -49.84
CA PHE A 844 1.75 -20.25 -49.03
C PHE A 844 1.46 -21.21 -47.87
N VAL A 845 2.45 -22.04 -47.54
CA VAL A 845 2.36 -23.06 -46.48
C VAL A 845 3.27 -22.67 -45.33
N PRO A 846 2.89 -22.95 -44.06
CA PRO A 846 3.77 -22.72 -42.91
C PRO A 846 5.18 -23.29 -43.12
N GLY A 847 6.21 -22.53 -42.74
CA GLY A 847 7.60 -22.86 -42.90
C GLY A 847 8.24 -22.35 -44.21
N GLN A 848 7.49 -21.66 -45.08
CA GLN A 848 8.00 -21.11 -46.32
C GLN A 848 8.58 -19.69 -46.15
N THR A 849 9.66 -19.42 -46.95
CA THR A 849 10.17 -18.06 -47.19
C THR A 849 9.58 -17.55 -48.49
N ILE A 850 8.91 -16.40 -48.44
CA ILE A 850 8.25 -15.75 -49.57
C ILE A 850 9.25 -14.75 -50.17
N HIS A 851 9.74 -15.02 -51.36
CA HIS A 851 10.61 -14.09 -52.06
C HIS A 851 9.80 -13.10 -52.87
N VAL A 852 10.08 -11.81 -52.67
CA VAL A 852 9.41 -10.73 -53.38
C VAL A 852 10.38 -10.08 -54.32
N ASP A 853 10.04 -10.09 -55.59
CA ASP A 853 10.84 -9.46 -56.67
C ASP A 853 10.06 -8.33 -57.35
N SER A 854 10.71 -7.51 -58.12
CA SER A 854 10.11 -6.46 -58.94
C SER A 854 10.23 -6.76 -60.44
N VAL A 855 9.10 -6.89 -61.11
CA VAL A 855 9.04 -7.07 -62.56
C VAL A 855 8.23 -5.91 -63.16
N ASN A 856 8.87 -5.12 -64.03
CA ASN A 856 8.26 -3.91 -64.62
C ASN A 856 7.67 -2.91 -63.62
N GLY A 857 8.27 -2.79 -62.43
CA GLY A 857 7.80 -1.89 -61.38
C GLY A 857 6.66 -2.45 -60.49
N GLU A 858 6.19 -3.68 -60.74
CA GLU A 858 5.21 -4.33 -59.87
C GLU A 858 5.89 -5.38 -58.97
N LEU A 859 5.47 -5.48 -57.72
CA LEU A 859 5.94 -6.50 -56.81
C LEU A 859 5.26 -7.84 -57.07
N VAL A 860 6.06 -8.87 -57.29
CA VAL A 860 5.65 -10.25 -57.61
C VAL A 860 6.18 -11.17 -56.50
N PHE A 861 5.32 -12.07 -56.05
CA PHE A 861 5.65 -13.05 -55.02
C PHE A 861 6.11 -14.35 -55.66
N GLY A 862 7.31 -14.82 -55.29
CA GLY A 862 7.85 -16.11 -55.64
C GLY A 862 7.86 -17.07 -54.45
N LYS A 863 7.87 -18.37 -54.74
CA LYS A 863 8.02 -19.43 -53.72
C LYS A 863 9.48 -19.67 -53.45
#